data_792d22c843654752cfa02ad47c77f5e6
#
_entry.id   792d22c843654752cfa02ad47c77f5e6
#
_cell.length_a   1.000
_cell.length_b   1.000
_cell.length_c   1.000
_cell.angle_alpha   90.00
_cell.angle_beta   90.00
_cell.angle_gamma   90.00
#
_symmetry.space_group_name_H-M   'P 1'
#
loop_
_entity.id
_entity.type
_entity.pdbx_description
1 polymer ?
#
loop_
_entity_poly.entity_id
_entity_poly.type
_entity_poly.pdbx_seq_one_letter_code
_entity_poly.pdbx_strand_id
1 'polypeptide(L)'
;MSQNKTLATAIALALAAPAITTVAHAADESATSIGEIIVTAQRRSENLQSVPISIQALTGDALAQLNATTFDDYIKFLPNVTTASYGPGQGEIYMRGLSLGTQGPQGNGVTGNFPNVAVYVDEQSSMLPSHNLDVYAVDLERIEVLEGPQGTLFGGGAQAGVVRYITQKPKLGVTEGAMNASYGTTAHGDPNTAIDGMLNLPLIPDTLAVRAVLYNDTRGGYINNVPSTFTRSNSDVGISYAGGSVPANSPVINNYALARNAINPVTYQGGRLQALWKVNADWDVLLSQSYQTTDAQGVFYQMPTGSDGQKLPDLSVTLFNPSDARDRFSDTSLTVTGKVGDLKLVYAAGYLDRNIEQYQDYTNYSRGYFADYYQCYGASVTGTPTCYSPSASWSDHERSTHQSHELRLSTPDDRRIRAIGGVFWEDFKVYEQTNWMYRTLPACTDANNVGCLSNIAPAAGSTVGDPSVRNSNVSYLIDAVRGYQQYAFYLSTDVDLIPNVLTATVGTRYYHFSNSEKGAYGGGFGCFEAGSAPCTAGGASIDAEHLEQTYSGFRSRANVTWKVTPDAMVYYTWSQGYRPGGFNRTSNGPFIADLNGVNQYSTPKGYAPDQLVNNEIGWKTEWLNHRFLFNGAIYREQWSNVQFPVFNPAYTGSQAFVTNGPDYQVKGLEVQFIARLGAGLSVQAGASWNSSEQTNAPVLIANNPDSANFGKPVYQVVNGVATAIPNIYGASGSPLAMSPPFQGNIHLRYEWQAGDYAAFAQAGAVTTAHSYNVVGSAPSIAPSVYPTQSFDQPGYTTFDASFGVSRDAWTAQLYAQNLTDTRGKVFLSDSQALETQTVTRPRVIGVKFGYKFSGR
;
A
#
# COMPACT_ATOMS: atom_id res chain seq x y z
N MET A 1 14.53 12.26 -24.62
CA MET A 1 15.90 12.82 -24.80
C MET A 1 16.14 14.18 -24.11
N SER A 2 15.11 14.93 -23.68
CA SER A 2 15.32 16.23 -22.99
C SER A 2 15.53 16.13 -21.48
N GLN A 3 15.00 15.12 -20.83
CA GLN A 3 15.11 14.94 -19.36
C GLN A 3 16.51 14.56 -18.87
N ASN A 4 17.32 13.86 -19.70
CA ASN A 4 18.70 13.50 -19.33
C ASN A 4 19.65 14.71 -19.23
N LYS A 5 19.29 15.83 -19.85
CA LYS A 5 20.10 17.06 -19.78
C LYS A 5 19.90 17.81 -18.45
N THR A 6 18.71 17.72 -17.86
CA THR A 6 18.40 18.40 -16.60
C THR A 6 19.10 17.76 -15.41
N LEU A 7 19.19 16.42 -15.39
CA LEU A 7 19.91 15.68 -14.35
C LEU A 7 21.43 15.95 -14.42
N ALA A 8 22.02 15.94 -15.62
CA ALA A 8 23.42 16.25 -15.82
C ALA A 8 23.78 17.70 -15.43
N THR A 9 22.87 18.66 -15.66
CA THR A 9 23.06 20.06 -15.32
C THR A 9 22.93 20.29 -13.81
N ALA A 10 22.01 19.59 -13.13
CA ALA A 10 21.85 19.65 -11.68
C ALA A 10 23.07 19.05 -10.94
N ILE A 11 23.62 17.97 -11.44
CA ILE A 11 24.85 17.34 -10.92
C ILE A 11 26.05 18.27 -11.14
N ALA A 12 26.15 18.93 -12.30
CA ALA A 12 27.23 19.87 -12.59
C ALA A 12 27.17 21.15 -11.73
N LEU A 13 25.96 21.64 -11.41
CA LEU A 13 25.78 22.78 -10.51
C LEU A 13 26.11 22.46 -9.05
N ALA A 14 25.83 21.24 -8.59
CA ALA A 14 26.20 20.77 -7.26
C ALA A 14 27.71 20.58 -7.09
N LEU A 15 28.43 20.31 -8.16
CA LEU A 15 29.89 20.14 -8.18
C LEU A 15 30.67 21.46 -8.34
N ALA A 16 29.99 22.58 -8.63
CA ALA A 16 30.59 23.89 -8.87
C ALA A 16 30.67 24.79 -7.63
N ALA A 17 30.52 24.25 -6.41
CA ALA A 17 30.73 25.03 -5.18
C ALA A 17 32.21 25.43 -5.01
N PRO A 18 32.52 26.69 -4.65
CA PRO A 18 33.89 27.16 -4.56
C PRO A 18 34.62 26.44 -3.44
N ALA A 19 35.84 25.94 -3.73
CA ALA A 19 36.76 25.37 -2.77
C ALA A 19 37.19 26.45 -1.72
N ILE A 20 36.57 26.39 -0.56
CA ILE A 20 37.07 27.14 0.60
C ILE A 20 38.14 26.26 1.25
N THR A 21 39.40 26.68 1.09
CA THR A 21 40.55 26.08 1.77
C THR A 21 40.46 26.35 3.26
N THR A 22 39.99 25.38 4.03
CA THR A 22 40.13 25.38 5.50
C THR A 22 41.14 24.33 5.92
N VAL A 23 41.99 24.70 6.85
CA VAL A 23 43.04 23.88 7.43
C VAL A 23 42.40 22.66 8.08
N ALA A 24 42.71 21.48 7.56
CA ALA A 24 42.22 20.19 8.09
C ALA A 24 42.92 19.90 9.43
N HIS A 25 42.15 19.86 10.50
CA HIS A 25 42.53 19.09 11.68
C HIS A 25 42.23 17.63 11.39
N ALA A 26 43.17 16.74 11.79
CA ALA A 26 43.04 15.30 11.62
C ALA A 26 41.72 14.83 12.25
N ALA A 27 40.79 14.44 11.43
CA ALA A 27 39.57 13.76 11.87
C ALA A 27 39.93 12.33 12.31
N ASP A 28 39.33 11.92 13.39
CA ASP A 28 39.43 10.55 13.93
C ASP A 28 39.10 9.52 12.84
N GLU A 29 39.92 8.51 12.62
CA GLU A 29 39.72 7.49 11.58
C GLU A 29 38.37 6.78 11.71
N SER A 30 37.81 6.67 12.91
CA SER A 30 36.50 6.10 13.18
C SER A 30 35.31 6.94 12.60
N ALA A 31 35.52 8.26 12.42
CA ALA A 31 34.50 9.15 11.86
C ALA A 31 34.38 9.07 10.34
N THR A 32 35.23 8.32 9.66
CA THR A 32 35.28 8.24 8.18
C THR A 32 34.71 6.94 7.60
N SER A 33 34.49 5.91 8.41
CA SER A 33 33.89 4.63 7.95
C SER A 33 32.35 4.67 7.98
N ILE A 34 31.70 3.87 7.12
CA ILE A 34 30.27 3.61 7.17
C ILE A 34 30.03 2.67 8.36
N GLY A 35 29.12 3.05 9.26
CA GLY A 35 28.79 2.21 10.42
C GLY A 35 28.14 0.89 9.97
N GLU A 36 28.38 -0.16 10.75
CA GLU A 36 27.75 -1.45 10.54
C GLU A 36 26.22 -1.33 10.70
N ILE A 37 25.47 -1.82 9.71
CA ILE A 37 23.99 -1.86 9.75
C ILE A 37 23.57 -3.28 10.05
N ILE A 38 23.01 -3.49 11.24
CA ILE A 38 22.46 -4.78 11.63
C ILE A 38 21.01 -4.87 11.15
N VAL A 39 20.63 -6.00 10.57
CA VAL A 39 19.26 -6.29 10.09
C VAL A 39 18.76 -7.62 10.64
N THR A 40 17.45 -7.81 10.59
CA THR A 40 16.82 -9.07 11.05
C THR A 40 16.00 -9.74 9.93
N ALA A 41 16.39 -9.50 8.71
CA ALA A 41 15.75 -9.96 7.48
C ALA A 41 15.59 -11.49 7.39
N GLN A 42 16.53 -12.25 7.93
CA GLN A 42 16.47 -13.71 7.95
C GLN A 42 16.00 -14.27 9.32
N ARG A 43 15.27 -13.47 10.10
CA ARG A 43 14.84 -13.82 11.46
C ARG A 43 16.01 -14.05 12.44
N ARG A 44 17.23 -13.60 12.04
CA ARG A 44 18.46 -13.55 12.84
C ARG A 44 19.03 -12.15 12.77
N SER A 45 19.79 -11.76 13.78
CA SER A 45 20.52 -10.47 13.78
C SER A 45 21.83 -10.66 13.01
N GLU A 46 21.95 -10.02 11.86
CA GLU A 46 23.07 -10.18 10.93
C GLU A 46 23.50 -8.81 10.38
N ASN A 47 24.77 -8.69 10.03
CA ASN A 47 25.24 -7.52 9.28
C ASN A 47 24.60 -7.51 7.90
N LEU A 48 24.07 -6.36 7.48
CA LEU A 48 23.42 -6.17 6.17
C LEU A 48 24.30 -6.66 5.02
N GLN A 49 25.62 -6.48 5.10
CA GLN A 49 26.58 -6.92 4.08
C GLN A 49 26.77 -8.44 4.04
N SER A 50 26.34 -9.15 5.07
CA SER A 50 26.42 -10.61 5.14
C SER A 50 25.13 -11.33 4.71
N VAL A 51 24.03 -10.59 4.52
CA VAL A 51 22.72 -11.17 4.17
C VAL A 51 22.60 -11.32 2.66
N PRO A 52 22.46 -12.55 2.12
CA PRO A 52 22.46 -12.79 0.66
C PRO A 52 21.06 -12.65 0.04
N ILE A 53 20.44 -11.50 0.24
CA ILE A 53 19.19 -11.05 -0.40
C ILE A 53 19.30 -9.56 -0.68
N SER A 54 18.48 -9.08 -1.61
CA SER A 54 18.30 -7.63 -1.76
C SER A 54 17.53 -7.06 -0.60
N ILE A 55 18.16 -6.12 0.10
CA ILE A 55 17.60 -5.46 1.28
C ILE A 55 18.09 -4.02 1.36
N GLN A 56 17.15 -3.12 1.60
CA GLN A 56 17.43 -1.73 1.96
C GLN A 56 17.06 -1.52 3.43
N ALA A 57 17.89 -0.77 4.16
CA ALA A 57 17.64 -0.43 5.55
C ALA A 57 17.76 1.09 5.72
N LEU A 58 16.67 1.74 6.09
CA LEU A 58 16.65 3.14 6.50
C LEU A 58 16.73 3.19 8.02
N THR A 59 17.89 3.55 8.54
CA THR A 59 18.10 3.69 10.01
C THR A 59 17.31 4.88 10.56
N GLY A 60 17.04 4.89 11.87
CA GLY A 60 16.38 6.02 12.53
C GLY A 60 17.12 7.35 12.29
N ASP A 61 18.45 7.33 12.25
CA ASP A 61 19.26 8.51 11.94
C ASP A 61 19.09 8.93 10.48
N ALA A 62 19.04 7.99 9.53
CA ALA A 62 18.76 8.28 8.12
C ALA A 62 17.37 8.90 7.94
N LEU A 63 16.34 8.35 8.58
CA LEU A 63 14.98 8.92 8.57
C LEU A 63 14.96 10.35 9.13
N ALA A 64 15.65 10.58 10.25
CA ALA A 64 15.76 11.91 10.85
C ALA A 64 16.51 12.90 9.94
N GLN A 65 17.59 12.49 9.27
CA GLN A 65 18.32 13.31 8.30
C GLN A 65 17.48 13.66 7.08
N LEU A 66 16.66 12.72 6.59
CA LEU A 66 15.75 12.88 5.45
C LEU A 66 14.48 13.66 5.81
N ASN A 67 14.23 13.95 7.09
CA ASN A 67 12.96 14.47 7.61
C ASN A 67 11.76 13.62 7.17
N ALA A 68 11.94 12.31 7.17
CA ALA A 68 10.94 11.33 6.77
C ALA A 68 10.25 10.75 8.01
N THR A 69 8.97 11.03 8.19
CA THR A 69 8.18 10.60 9.36
C THR A 69 6.92 9.81 9.00
N THR A 70 6.50 9.80 7.74
CA THR A 70 5.37 9.00 7.25
C THR A 70 5.77 8.11 6.11
N PHE A 71 4.90 7.18 5.73
CA PHE A 71 5.10 6.29 4.60
C PHE A 71 5.45 7.07 3.31
N ASP A 72 4.70 8.11 2.98
CA ASP A 72 4.91 8.92 1.77
C ASP A 72 6.26 9.66 1.78
N ASP A 73 6.81 9.96 2.97
CA ASP A 73 8.10 10.63 3.06
C ASP A 73 9.27 9.71 2.74
N TYR A 74 9.25 8.46 3.23
CA TYR A 74 10.40 7.57 3.06
C TYR A 74 10.33 6.67 1.83
N ILE A 75 9.13 6.37 1.30
CA ILE A 75 8.99 5.48 0.13
C ILE A 75 9.73 6.03 -1.10
N LYS A 76 9.77 7.35 -1.27
CA LYS A 76 10.48 8.01 -2.36
C LYS A 76 12.00 7.74 -2.37
N PHE A 77 12.57 7.33 -1.23
CA PHE A 77 13.99 6.98 -1.10
C PHE A 77 14.26 5.48 -1.31
N LEU A 78 13.24 4.71 -1.62
CA LEU A 78 13.30 3.28 -1.88
C LEU A 78 13.07 3.05 -3.39
N PRO A 79 14.11 3.13 -4.24
CA PRO A 79 13.95 2.81 -5.65
C PRO A 79 13.52 1.36 -5.76
N ASN A 80 12.56 1.05 -6.62
CA ASN A 80 11.91 -0.24 -6.75
C ASN A 80 10.64 -0.45 -5.88
N VAL A 81 10.28 0.52 -5.04
CA VAL A 81 9.02 0.51 -4.29
C VAL A 81 8.12 1.61 -4.83
N THR A 82 6.89 1.27 -5.16
CA THR A 82 5.86 2.20 -5.64
C THR A 82 4.58 2.05 -4.83
N THR A 83 3.68 3.01 -4.96
CA THR A 83 2.38 2.98 -4.32
C THR A 83 1.30 3.53 -5.25
N ALA A 84 0.12 2.95 -5.19
CA ALA A 84 -1.10 3.57 -5.67
C ALA A 84 -1.92 3.98 -4.46
N SER A 85 -2.10 5.28 -4.25
CA SER A 85 -2.69 5.82 -3.03
C SER A 85 -3.67 6.94 -3.32
N TYR A 86 -4.79 6.93 -2.60
CA TYR A 86 -5.78 8.02 -2.55
C TYR A 86 -5.55 8.98 -1.39
N GLY A 87 -4.59 8.66 -0.51
CA GLY A 87 -4.23 9.45 0.66
C GLY A 87 -3.56 8.61 1.75
N PRO A 88 -3.22 9.20 2.90
CA PRO A 88 -2.56 8.52 4.00
C PRO A 88 -3.29 7.25 4.45
N GLY A 89 -2.61 6.10 4.46
CA GLY A 89 -3.19 4.81 4.82
C GLY A 89 -4.18 4.22 3.81
N GLN A 90 -4.44 4.89 2.69
CA GLN A 90 -5.44 4.51 1.68
C GLN A 90 -4.78 4.05 0.38
N GLY A 91 -3.92 3.09 0.45
CA GLY A 91 -3.17 2.63 -0.72
C GLY A 91 -2.58 1.25 -0.59
N GLU A 92 -1.89 0.85 -1.64
CA GLU A 92 -1.19 -0.42 -1.74
C GLU A 92 0.29 -0.18 -2.05
N ILE A 93 1.13 -1.07 -1.51
CA ILE A 93 2.59 -1.04 -1.70
C ILE A 93 2.95 -2.08 -2.75
N TYR A 94 3.76 -1.69 -3.73
CA TYR A 94 4.26 -2.58 -4.76
C TYR A 94 5.79 -2.59 -4.77
N MET A 95 6.38 -3.73 -5.07
CA MET A 95 7.81 -3.88 -5.21
C MET A 95 8.16 -4.45 -6.58
N ARG A 96 9.28 -3.99 -7.15
CA ARG A 96 9.80 -4.44 -8.46
C ARG A 96 8.76 -4.33 -9.58
N GLY A 97 7.79 -3.41 -9.45
CA GLY A 97 6.74 -3.19 -10.43
C GLY A 97 5.68 -4.31 -10.51
N LEU A 98 5.58 -5.19 -9.52
CA LEU A 98 4.57 -6.24 -9.46
C LEU A 98 3.21 -5.66 -9.01
N SER A 99 2.51 -5.05 -9.95
CA SER A 99 1.21 -4.38 -9.71
C SER A 99 0.28 -4.51 -10.90
N LEU A 100 -0.99 -4.69 -10.62
CA LEU A 100 -2.07 -4.61 -11.62
C LEU A 100 -2.83 -3.27 -11.58
N GLY A 101 -2.44 -2.38 -10.68
CA GLY A 101 -3.19 -1.20 -10.26
C GLY A 101 -4.02 -1.47 -9.00
N THR A 102 -4.58 -0.42 -8.42
CA THR A 102 -5.43 -0.53 -7.22
C THR A 102 -6.91 -0.52 -7.58
N GLN A 103 -7.71 -1.21 -6.78
CA GLN A 103 -9.17 -1.16 -6.84
C GLN A 103 -9.75 0.01 -6.01
N GLY A 104 -8.91 0.73 -5.28
CA GLY A 104 -9.31 1.80 -4.35
C GLY A 104 -9.74 1.28 -2.97
N PRO A 105 -9.98 2.19 -2.01
CA PRO A 105 -10.28 1.81 -0.61
C PRO A 105 -11.74 1.39 -0.39
N GLN A 106 -12.62 1.57 -1.35
CA GLN A 106 -14.06 1.44 -1.20
C GLN A 106 -14.52 -0.02 -1.12
N GLY A 107 -14.90 -0.52 0.05
CA GLY A 107 -15.42 -1.87 0.22
C GLY A 107 -14.39 -2.99 0.02
N ASN A 108 -13.11 -2.69 0.07
CA ASN A 108 -12.06 -3.61 -0.38
C ASN A 108 -11.42 -4.44 0.75
N GLY A 109 -11.72 -4.19 2.01
CA GLY A 109 -11.28 -5.05 3.10
C GLY A 109 -11.78 -6.49 2.92
N VAL A 110 -13.05 -6.65 2.55
CA VAL A 110 -13.66 -7.96 2.29
C VAL A 110 -13.67 -8.36 0.80
N THR A 111 -13.64 -7.40 -0.15
CA THR A 111 -13.70 -7.73 -1.58
C THR A 111 -12.36 -7.70 -2.28
N GLY A 112 -11.39 -6.96 -1.75
CA GLY A 112 -10.09 -6.75 -2.35
C GLY A 112 -9.17 -7.98 -2.27
N ASN A 113 -8.15 -7.99 -3.13
CA ASN A 113 -7.08 -8.97 -3.07
C ASN A 113 -6.20 -8.71 -1.85
N PHE A 114 -5.66 -9.76 -1.25
CA PHE A 114 -4.60 -9.60 -0.26
C PHE A 114 -3.38 -8.90 -0.90
N PRO A 115 -2.68 -8.00 -0.15
CA PRO A 115 -1.47 -7.37 -0.63
C PRO A 115 -0.41 -8.39 -1.04
N ASN A 116 0.42 -8.04 -2.03
CA ASN A 116 1.57 -8.86 -2.43
C ASN A 116 2.87 -8.46 -1.70
N VAL A 117 2.85 -7.36 -0.95
CA VAL A 117 3.93 -6.92 -0.04
C VAL A 117 3.42 -6.98 1.39
N ALA A 118 4.09 -7.77 2.22
CA ALA A 118 3.75 -7.87 3.64
C ALA A 118 4.33 -6.69 4.43
N VAL A 119 3.55 -6.17 5.38
CA VAL A 119 3.98 -5.10 6.29
C VAL A 119 4.01 -5.62 7.71
N TYR A 120 5.08 -5.33 8.44
CA TYR A 120 5.27 -5.76 9.82
C TYR A 120 5.65 -4.57 10.72
N VAL A 121 5.11 -4.57 11.92
CA VAL A 121 5.62 -3.76 13.04
C VAL A 121 6.31 -4.73 14.01
N ASP A 122 7.63 -4.63 14.10
CA ASP A 122 8.48 -5.63 14.76
C ASP A 122 8.21 -7.07 14.22
N GLU A 123 7.53 -7.92 14.99
CA GLU A 123 7.21 -9.31 14.60
C GLU A 123 5.74 -9.48 14.18
N GLN A 124 4.87 -8.44 14.35
CA GLN A 124 3.44 -8.51 14.06
C GLN A 124 3.13 -8.10 12.63
N SER A 125 2.43 -8.94 11.88
CA SER A 125 1.89 -8.62 10.55
C SER A 125 0.71 -7.66 10.64
N SER A 126 0.63 -6.74 9.68
CA SER A 126 -0.44 -5.74 9.58
C SER A 126 -1.11 -5.71 8.20
N MET A 127 -1.10 -6.83 7.48
CA MET A 127 -1.70 -6.92 6.15
C MET A 127 -3.19 -6.65 6.17
N LEU A 128 -3.64 -5.76 5.27
CA LEU A 128 -5.04 -5.45 5.03
C LEU A 128 -5.21 -5.06 3.55
N PRO A 129 -6.19 -5.60 2.81
CA PRO A 129 -6.43 -5.18 1.43
C PRO A 129 -6.68 -3.68 1.30
N SER A 130 -6.08 -3.05 0.31
CA SER A 130 -6.23 -1.63 -0.08
C SER A 130 -5.91 -0.58 0.99
N HIS A 131 -5.47 -1.01 2.18
CA HIS A 131 -5.15 -0.13 3.31
C HIS A 131 -3.77 -0.46 3.88
N ASN A 132 -2.71 0.16 3.35
CA ASN A 132 -1.39 0.05 3.95
C ASN A 132 -1.38 0.63 5.37
N LEU A 133 -0.63 0.01 6.28
CA LEU A 133 -0.42 0.58 7.61
C LEU A 133 0.62 1.70 7.52
N ASP A 134 0.18 2.95 7.68
CA ASP A 134 1.05 4.13 7.68
C ASP A 134 1.54 4.43 9.10
N VAL A 135 2.65 3.80 9.48
CA VAL A 135 3.26 3.95 10.80
C VAL A 135 4.07 5.24 10.86
N TYR A 136 3.79 6.08 11.84
CA TYR A 136 4.60 7.28 12.09
C TYR A 136 6.01 6.89 12.55
N ALA A 137 7.02 7.29 11.77
CA ALA A 137 8.39 6.81 11.89
C ALA A 137 9.20 7.56 12.97
N VAL A 138 8.70 7.60 14.20
CA VAL A 138 9.38 8.18 15.36
C VAL A 138 9.98 7.08 16.21
N ASP A 139 11.22 7.30 16.66
CA ASP A 139 11.95 6.38 17.54
C ASP A 139 11.98 4.94 16.99
N LEU A 140 12.16 4.82 15.69
CA LEU A 140 12.47 3.55 15.04
C LEU A 140 13.98 3.30 15.08
N GLU A 141 14.36 2.04 15.20
CA GLU A 141 15.73 1.63 14.98
C GLU A 141 16.07 1.70 13.49
N ARG A 142 15.13 1.17 12.67
CA ARG A 142 15.20 1.18 11.20
C ARG A 142 13.90 0.74 10.55
N ILE A 143 13.79 1.00 9.26
CA ILE A 143 12.83 0.35 8.36
C ILE A 143 13.63 -0.60 7.46
N GLU A 144 13.31 -1.89 7.48
CA GLU A 144 13.87 -2.89 6.57
C GLU A 144 12.91 -3.13 5.41
N VAL A 145 13.44 -3.06 4.19
CA VAL A 145 12.70 -3.35 2.95
C VAL A 145 13.40 -4.51 2.26
N LEU A 146 12.74 -5.67 2.28
CA LEU A 146 13.23 -6.91 1.67
C LEU A 146 12.55 -7.04 0.32
N GLU A 147 13.32 -6.99 -0.75
CA GLU A 147 12.82 -7.06 -2.11
C GLU A 147 12.84 -8.50 -2.64
N GLY A 148 11.82 -8.85 -3.42
CA GLY A 148 11.62 -10.22 -3.91
C GLY A 148 10.93 -11.15 -2.90
N PRO A 149 10.54 -12.36 -3.33
CA PRO A 149 9.73 -13.30 -2.55
C PRO A 149 10.37 -13.73 -1.23
N GLN A 150 9.60 -13.58 -0.14
CA GLN A 150 9.99 -13.96 1.21
C GLN A 150 9.07 -15.02 1.83
N GLY A 151 8.35 -15.79 1.00
CA GLY A 151 7.32 -16.74 1.45
C GLY A 151 7.79 -17.83 2.40
N THR A 152 9.09 -18.19 2.39
CA THR A 152 9.65 -19.21 3.28
C THR A 152 9.69 -18.76 4.75
N LEU A 153 10.07 -17.51 5.04
CA LEU A 153 10.23 -17.02 6.41
C LEU A 153 9.05 -16.13 6.87
N PHE A 154 8.37 -15.46 5.93
CA PHE A 154 7.29 -14.51 6.25
C PHE A 154 5.90 -15.00 5.82
N GLY A 155 5.81 -16.05 5.01
CA GLY A 155 4.55 -16.69 4.68
C GLY A 155 3.73 -16.00 3.59
N GLY A 156 2.40 -16.07 3.71
CA GLY A 156 1.46 -15.49 2.75
C GLY A 156 1.51 -13.96 2.75
N GLY A 157 1.30 -13.34 1.56
CA GLY A 157 1.40 -11.90 1.39
C GLY A 157 2.82 -11.35 1.26
N ALA A 158 3.86 -12.09 1.66
CA ALA A 158 5.25 -11.76 1.36
C ALA A 158 5.66 -12.27 -0.03
N GLN A 159 4.82 -12.01 -1.02
CA GLN A 159 4.99 -12.49 -2.38
C GLN A 159 6.03 -11.68 -3.14
N ALA A 160 5.89 -10.34 -3.15
CA ALA A 160 6.80 -9.42 -3.84
C ALA A 160 7.88 -8.87 -2.92
N GLY A 161 7.66 -8.93 -1.61
CA GLY A 161 8.61 -8.43 -0.62
C GLY A 161 7.99 -8.18 0.75
N VAL A 162 8.76 -7.54 1.61
CA VAL A 162 8.38 -7.22 2.99
C VAL A 162 8.86 -5.83 3.38
N VAL A 163 8.02 -5.04 4.02
CA VAL A 163 8.38 -3.82 4.74
C VAL A 163 8.28 -4.07 6.24
N ARG A 164 9.34 -3.79 7.00
CA ARG A 164 9.37 -4.00 8.44
C ARG A 164 9.76 -2.73 9.17
N TYR A 165 8.92 -2.27 10.07
CA TYR A 165 9.22 -1.21 11.02
C TYR A 165 9.80 -1.84 12.27
N ILE A 166 11.08 -1.60 12.53
CA ILE A 166 11.78 -2.10 13.73
C ILE A 166 11.88 -0.96 14.72
N THR A 167 11.20 -1.11 15.86
CA THR A 167 11.17 -0.09 16.91
C THR A 167 12.44 -0.13 17.75
N GLN A 168 12.87 1.04 18.29
CA GLN A 168 13.94 1.08 19.31
C GLN A 168 13.47 0.34 20.58
N LYS A 169 14.32 -0.52 21.12
CA LYS A 169 14.03 -1.28 22.34
C LYS A 169 14.48 -0.55 23.60
N PRO A 170 13.86 -0.81 24.78
CA PRO A 170 14.36 -0.29 26.04
C PRO A 170 15.83 -0.70 26.29
N LYS A 171 16.62 0.24 26.78
CA LYS A 171 18.04 0.03 27.11
C LYS A 171 18.20 -0.12 28.63
N LEU A 172 18.75 -1.24 29.06
CA LEU A 172 19.09 -1.48 30.46
C LEU A 172 20.28 -0.61 30.87
N GLY A 173 20.22 0.01 32.03
CA GLY A 173 21.35 0.80 32.56
C GLY A 173 21.56 2.19 31.95
N VAL A 174 20.69 2.66 31.06
CA VAL A 174 20.81 4.00 30.44
C VAL A 174 19.53 4.79 30.65
N THR A 175 19.63 5.98 31.22
CA THR A 175 18.57 6.99 31.19
C THR A 175 18.80 7.91 30.00
N GLU A 176 17.90 7.91 29.04
CA GLU A 176 17.99 8.79 27.86
C GLU A 176 16.62 9.35 27.50
N GLY A 177 16.62 10.55 26.95
CA GLY A 177 15.41 11.17 26.43
C GLY A 177 15.69 12.03 25.23
N ALA A 178 14.66 12.22 24.41
CA ALA A 178 14.68 13.09 23.26
C ALA A 178 13.35 13.81 23.13
N MET A 179 13.37 15.03 22.65
CA MET A 179 12.20 15.80 22.29
C MET A 179 12.50 16.56 21.00
N ASN A 180 11.58 16.53 20.06
CA ASN A 180 11.65 17.32 18.85
C ASN A 180 10.38 18.15 18.69
N ALA A 181 10.51 19.33 18.10
CA ALA A 181 9.41 20.18 17.71
C ALA A 181 9.71 20.77 16.33
N SER A 182 8.72 20.82 15.46
CA SER A 182 8.86 21.43 14.15
C SER A 182 7.67 22.30 13.79
N TYR A 183 7.95 23.32 12.99
CA TYR A 183 6.96 24.18 12.36
C TYR A 183 7.36 24.40 10.91
N GLY A 184 6.38 24.30 10.02
CA GLY A 184 6.60 24.50 8.59
C GLY A 184 5.39 25.11 7.91
N THR A 185 5.58 25.56 6.68
CA THR A 185 4.51 26.08 5.82
C THR A 185 4.47 25.29 4.53
N THR A 186 3.26 24.92 4.11
CA THR A 186 3.02 24.25 2.82
C THR A 186 2.71 25.34 1.78
N ALA A 187 3.37 25.29 0.61
CA ALA A 187 3.04 26.20 -0.49
C ALA A 187 1.58 25.98 -0.90
N HIS A 188 0.84 27.07 -1.03
CA HIS A 188 -0.61 27.08 -1.35
C HIS A 188 -1.51 26.40 -0.31
N GLY A 189 -1.01 26.17 0.91
CA GLY A 189 -1.73 25.44 1.95
C GLY A 189 -1.49 25.96 3.35
N ASP A 190 -1.96 25.19 4.32
CA ASP A 190 -1.89 25.50 5.74
C ASP A 190 -0.54 25.11 6.36
N PRO A 191 -0.21 25.66 7.57
CA PRO A 191 1.00 25.32 8.31
C PRO A 191 1.02 23.86 8.78
N ASN A 192 2.24 23.37 9.03
CA ASN A 192 2.53 22.06 9.60
C ASN A 192 3.12 22.23 11.00
N THR A 193 2.73 21.39 11.95
CA THR A 193 3.29 21.36 13.29
C THR A 193 3.52 19.95 13.74
N ALA A 194 4.68 19.64 14.30
CA ALA A 194 4.91 18.35 14.91
C ALA A 194 5.66 18.51 16.24
N ILE A 195 5.33 17.61 17.16
CA ILE A 195 6.04 17.41 18.42
C ILE A 195 6.13 15.92 18.69
N ASP A 196 7.30 15.46 19.05
CA ASP A 196 7.52 14.10 19.51
C ASP A 196 8.49 14.08 20.69
N GLY A 197 8.34 13.04 21.51
CA GLY A 197 9.21 12.82 22.66
C GLY A 197 9.41 11.34 22.97
N MET A 198 10.59 11.01 23.47
CA MET A 198 10.97 9.69 23.90
C MET A 198 11.66 9.77 25.26
N LEU A 199 11.40 8.77 26.12
CA LEU A 199 12.05 8.60 27.41
C LEU A 199 12.34 7.12 27.64
N ASN A 200 13.60 6.78 27.94
CA ASN A 200 14.06 5.47 28.36
C ASN A 200 14.53 5.52 29.82
N LEU A 201 13.95 4.67 30.67
CA LEU A 201 14.24 4.61 32.08
C LEU A 201 14.60 3.18 32.51
N PRO A 202 15.81 2.93 33.04
CA PRO A 202 16.14 1.68 33.71
C PRO A 202 15.48 1.71 35.11
N LEU A 203 14.38 0.97 35.27
CA LEU A 203 13.66 0.89 36.55
C LEU A 203 14.44 0.04 37.58
N ILE A 204 15.08 -1.03 37.09
CA ILE A 204 16.00 -1.86 37.87
C ILE A 204 17.25 -2.02 37.01
N PRO A 205 18.40 -1.48 37.45
CA PRO A 205 19.64 -1.54 36.68
C PRO A 205 19.92 -2.95 36.16
N ASP A 206 20.31 -3.03 34.89
CA ASP A 206 20.66 -4.27 34.17
C ASP A 206 19.57 -5.36 34.13
N THR A 207 18.37 -5.08 34.66
CA THR A 207 17.30 -6.08 34.78
C THR A 207 16.01 -5.64 34.11
N LEU A 208 15.52 -4.41 34.35
CA LEU A 208 14.24 -3.92 33.85
C LEU A 208 14.37 -2.49 33.38
N ALA A 209 14.01 -2.27 32.14
CA ALA A 209 13.88 -0.93 31.57
C ALA A 209 12.55 -0.75 30.87
N VAL A 210 12.07 0.50 30.86
CA VAL A 210 10.91 0.93 30.10
C VAL A 210 11.31 2.02 29.12
N ARG A 211 10.62 2.05 27.97
CA ARG A 211 10.76 3.08 26.96
C ARG A 211 9.37 3.56 26.54
N ALA A 212 9.18 4.88 26.61
CA ALA A 212 7.93 5.53 26.26
C ALA A 212 8.17 6.52 25.10
N VAL A 213 7.27 6.55 24.15
CA VAL A 213 7.28 7.45 23.00
C VAL A 213 5.90 8.06 22.86
N LEU A 214 5.83 9.37 22.62
CA LEU A 214 4.60 10.09 22.32
C LEU A 214 4.84 11.03 21.15
N TYR A 215 3.82 11.22 20.30
CA TYR A 215 3.93 12.13 19.15
C TYR A 215 2.59 12.70 18.73
N ASN A 216 2.66 13.88 18.11
CA ASN A 216 1.57 14.52 17.39
C ASN A 216 2.15 15.30 16.21
N ASP A 217 1.78 14.94 14.99
CA ASP A 217 2.17 15.61 13.74
C ASP A 217 0.90 16.02 12.99
N THR A 218 0.68 17.30 12.82
CA THR A 218 -0.40 17.85 12.00
C THR A 218 0.19 18.47 10.74
N ARG A 219 -0.15 17.93 9.60
CA ARG A 219 0.25 18.43 8.29
C ARG A 219 -0.90 19.20 7.66
N GLY A 220 -0.66 20.46 7.36
CA GLY A 220 -1.66 21.36 6.81
C GLY A 220 -2.19 20.91 5.45
N GLY A 221 -3.46 21.19 5.19
CA GLY A 221 -4.10 20.90 3.90
C GLY A 221 -3.57 21.79 2.78
N TYR A 222 -3.81 21.35 1.54
CA TYR A 222 -3.38 22.06 0.33
C TYR A 222 -4.32 21.87 -0.87
N ILE A 223 -5.33 21.03 -0.75
CA ILE A 223 -6.38 20.86 -1.77
C ILE A 223 -7.54 21.80 -1.47
N ASN A 224 -8.06 22.46 -2.49
CA ASN A 224 -9.17 23.40 -2.38
C ASN A 224 -10.46 22.79 -2.94
N ASN A 225 -11.54 22.81 -2.18
CA ASN A 225 -12.87 22.51 -2.73
C ASN A 225 -13.45 23.81 -3.29
N VAL A 226 -13.50 23.91 -4.62
CA VAL A 226 -13.98 25.11 -5.29
C VAL A 226 -15.49 25.06 -5.55
N PRO A 227 -16.18 26.23 -5.58
CA PRO A 227 -17.62 26.30 -5.88
C PRO A 227 -17.94 25.66 -7.23
N SER A 228 -18.94 24.79 -7.25
CA SER A 228 -19.39 24.10 -8.47
C SER A 228 -20.85 23.67 -8.35
N THR A 229 -21.42 23.28 -9.47
CA THR A 229 -22.75 22.64 -9.56
C THR A 229 -22.65 21.29 -10.22
N PHE A 230 -23.61 20.42 -9.98
CA PHE A 230 -23.73 19.15 -10.64
C PHE A 230 -25.18 18.82 -10.98
N THR A 231 -25.37 18.31 -12.16
CA THR A 231 -26.55 17.57 -12.64
C THR A 231 -26.10 16.61 -13.73
N ARG A 232 -26.89 15.58 -14.01
CA ARG A 232 -26.62 14.72 -15.17
C ARG A 232 -26.75 15.53 -16.46
N SER A 233 -25.94 15.18 -17.43
CA SER A 233 -25.90 15.80 -18.74
C SER A 233 -26.06 14.74 -19.84
N ASN A 234 -26.65 15.12 -20.98
CA ASN A 234 -26.72 14.23 -22.15
C ASN A 234 -25.35 13.87 -22.74
N SER A 235 -24.29 14.57 -22.32
CA SER A 235 -22.92 14.24 -22.67
C SER A 235 -22.28 13.21 -21.72
N ASP A 236 -22.94 12.86 -20.61
CA ASP A 236 -22.45 11.88 -19.67
C ASP A 236 -22.54 10.46 -20.28
N VAL A 237 -21.63 9.60 -19.83
CA VAL A 237 -21.50 8.24 -20.35
C VAL A 237 -22.67 7.37 -19.90
N GLY A 238 -23.18 6.54 -20.80
CA GLY A 238 -24.10 5.46 -20.45
C GLY A 238 -25.48 5.90 -20.02
N ILE A 239 -26.04 6.96 -20.63
CA ILE A 239 -27.40 7.38 -20.36
C ILE A 239 -28.40 6.30 -20.86
N SER A 240 -29.12 5.69 -19.92
CA SER A 240 -30.06 4.62 -20.16
C SER A 240 -31.52 5.03 -19.98
N TYR A 241 -31.81 6.35 -19.99
CA TYR A 241 -33.18 6.85 -19.88
C TYR A 241 -34.04 6.50 -21.09
N ALA A 242 -35.32 6.28 -20.86
CA ALA A 242 -36.29 6.14 -21.95
C ALA A 242 -36.27 7.41 -22.84
N GLY A 243 -36.02 7.21 -24.13
CA GLY A 243 -35.88 8.32 -25.07
C GLY A 243 -34.46 8.85 -25.23
N GLY A 244 -33.45 8.28 -24.56
CA GLY A 244 -32.04 8.61 -24.76
C GLY A 244 -31.57 9.97 -24.27
N SER A 245 -32.36 10.65 -23.42
CA SER A 245 -32.06 11.99 -22.93
C SER A 245 -32.28 12.07 -21.42
N VAL A 246 -31.44 12.86 -20.74
CA VAL A 246 -31.61 13.18 -19.33
C VAL A 246 -32.93 13.90 -19.11
N PRO A 247 -33.79 13.46 -18.16
CA PRO A 247 -35.05 14.11 -17.88
C PRO A 247 -34.90 15.59 -17.52
N ALA A 248 -35.75 16.46 -18.07
CA ALA A 248 -35.69 17.91 -17.84
C ALA A 248 -35.90 18.31 -16.38
N ASN A 249 -36.52 17.46 -15.56
CA ASN A 249 -36.71 17.64 -14.12
C ASN A 249 -35.58 17.07 -13.26
N SER A 250 -34.44 16.70 -13.84
CA SER A 250 -33.25 16.27 -13.09
C SER A 250 -32.76 17.40 -12.18
N PRO A 251 -32.57 17.15 -10.86
CA PRO A 251 -32.19 18.19 -9.94
C PRO A 251 -30.74 18.67 -10.18
N VAL A 252 -30.55 19.99 -9.98
CA VAL A 252 -29.19 20.57 -9.92
C VAL A 252 -28.80 20.76 -8.46
N ILE A 253 -27.65 20.30 -8.07
CA ILE A 253 -27.07 20.50 -6.75
C ILE A 253 -25.87 21.42 -6.83
N ASN A 254 -25.43 21.96 -5.70
CA ASN A 254 -24.20 22.75 -5.57
C ASN A 254 -23.44 22.38 -4.29
N ASN A 255 -22.17 22.76 -4.25
CA ASN A 255 -21.28 22.54 -3.12
C ASN A 255 -20.91 23.82 -2.38
N TYR A 256 -21.62 24.91 -2.54
CA TYR A 256 -21.23 26.24 -2.05
C TYR A 256 -20.98 26.27 -0.54
N ALA A 257 -21.73 25.49 0.23
CA ALA A 257 -21.54 25.38 1.68
C ALA A 257 -20.27 24.62 2.09
N LEU A 258 -19.70 23.82 1.20
CA LEU A 258 -18.49 23.02 1.41
C LEU A 258 -17.26 23.62 0.75
N ALA A 259 -17.43 24.66 -0.07
CA ALA A 259 -16.32 25.29 -0.77
C ALA A 259 -15.41 26.01 0.24
N ARG A 260 -14.16 25.57 0.31
CA ARG A 260 -13.13 26.15 1.17
C ARG A 260 -11.74 25.72 0.70
N ASN A 261 -10.72 26.44 1.13
CA ASN A 261 -9.32 26.12 0.84
C ASN A 261 -8.79 25.07 1.81
N ALA A 262 -7.71 24.39 1.40
CA ALA A 262 -6.88 23.53 2.23
C ALA A 262 -7.70 22.47 3.00
N ILE A 263 -8.60 21.77 2.30
CA ILE A 263 -9.58 20.86 2.91
C ILE A 263 -8.97 19.57 3.46
N ASN A 264 -7.69 19.28 3.15
CA ASN A 264 -7.07 17.97 3.40
C ASN A 264 -5.90 18.00 4.41
N PRO A 265 -6.08 18.56 5.62
CA PRO A 265 -5.10 18.34 6.68
C PRO A 265 -5.10 16.86 7.11
N VAL A 266 -3.95 16.39 7.60
CA VAL A 266 -3.82 15.09 8.23
C VAL A 266 -3.08 15.20 9.55
N THR A 267 -3.56 14.49 10.57
CA THR A 267 -2.95 14.43 11.89
C THR A 267 -2.60 13.00 12.25
N TYR A 268 -1.33 12.77 12.58
CA TYR A 268 -0.82 11.55 13.17
C TYR A 268 -0.61 11.78 14.65
N GLN A 269 -1.27 11.02 15.50
CA GLN A 269 -1.05 11.08 16.93
C GLN A 269 -1.00 9.69 17.55
N GLY A 270 -0.14 9.51 18.51
CA GLY A 270 0.00 8.20 19.12
C GLY A 270 1.13 8.10 20.12
N GLY A 271 1.41 6.87 20.47
CA GLY A 271 2.49 6.56 21.38
C GLY A 271 2.79 5.07 21.45
N ARG A 272 3.94 4.78 22.04
CA ARG A 272 4.41 3.42 22.28
C ARG A 272 4.98 3.32 23.69
N LEU A 273 4.64 2.25 24.38
CA LEU A 273 5.21 1.88 25.68
C LEU A 273 5.80 0.47 25.58
N GLN A 274 7.04 0.34 25.97
CA GLN A 274 7.76 -0.94 25.95
C GLN A 274 8.40 -1.21 27.31
N ALA A 275 8.44 -2.50 27.70
CA ALA A 275 9.15 -2.96 28.86
C ALA A 275 10.04 -4.13 28.48
N LEU A 276 11.35 -4.01 28.75
CA LEU A 276 12.33 -5.06 28.57
C LEU A 276 12.75 -5.58 29.93
N TRP A 277 12.46 -6.84 30.18
CA TRP A 277 12.85 -7.54 31.40
C TRP A 277 13.87 -8.63 31.08
N LYS A 278 15.08 -8.47 31.59
CA LYS A 278 16.11 -9.49 31.57
C LYS A 278 15.90 -10.41 32.78
N VAL A 279 15.25 -11.54 32.55
CA VAL A 279 14.87 -12.50 33.60
C VAL A 279 16.14 -13.09 34.26
N ASN A 280 17.15 -13.40 33.43
CA ASN A 280 18.46 -13.85 33.83
C ASN A 280 19.49 -13.68 32.67
N ALA A 281 20.65 -14.29 32.75
CA ALA A 281 21.68 -14.16 31.71
C ALA A 281 21.27 -14.71 30.34
N ASP A 282 20.32 -15.62 30.29
CA ASP A 282 19.93 -16.36 29.08
C ASP A 282 18.52 -16.00 28.60
N TRP A 283 17.72 -15.26 29.36
CA TRP A 283 16.32 -15.03 29.04
C TRP A 283 15.92 -13.56 29.16
N ASP A 284 15.35 -13.04 28.08
CA ASP A 284 14.77 -11.71 27.99
C ASP A 284 13.28 -11.78 27.60
N VAL A 285 12.49 -10.87 28.15
CA VAL A 285 11.08 -10.69 27.81
C VAL A 285 10.85 -9.23 27.43
N LEU A 286 10.36 -9.00 26.22
CA LEU A 286 9.93 -7.69 25.72
C LEU A 286 8.42 -7.68 25.57
N LEU A 287 7.78 -6.75 26.23
CA LEU A 287 6.35 -6.42 26.04
C LEU A 287 6.27 -5.05 25.38
N SER A 288 5.46 -4.92 24.34
CA SER A 288 5.23 -3.66 23.64
C SER A 288 3.75 -3.41 23.45
N GLN A 289 3.34 -2.16 23.67
CA GLN A 289 2.01 -1.65 23.34
C GLN A 289 2.18 -0.39 22.50
N SER A 290 1.64 -0.39 21.29
CA SER A 290 1.59 0.76 20.39
C SER A 290 0.13 1.16 20.15
N TYR A 291 -0.08 2.47 19.99
CA TYR A 291 -1.36 3.04 19.58
C TYR A 291 -1.12 4.21 18.64
N GLN A 292 -1.85 4.27 17.54
CA GLN A 292 -1.84 5.41 16.63
C GLN A 292 -3.23 5.70 16.10
N THR A 293 -3.52 6.98 15.92
CA THR A 293 -4.64 7.49 15.11
C THR A 293 -4.09 8.34 13.99
N THR A 294 -4.53 8.09 12.77
CA THR A 294 -4.35 8.94 11.60
C THR A 294 -5.71 9.51 11.24
N ASP A 295 -5.86 10.83 11.31
CA ASP A 295 -7.09 11.55 10.97
C ASP A 295 -6.81 12.39 9.70
N ALA A 296 -7.29 11.91 8.56
CA ALA A 296 -7.11 12.52 7.26
C ALA A 296 -8.45 13.12 6.79
N GLN A 297 -8.52 14.45 6.70
CA GLN A 297 -9.71 15.15 6.23
C GLN A 297 -9.64 15.39 4.72
N GLY A 298 -10.78 15.60 4.09
CA GLY A 298 -10.86 15.88 2.65
C GLY A 298 -10.36 14.74 1.78
N VAL A 299 -9.78 15.10 0.65
CA VAL A 299 -9.19 14.19 -0.34
C VAL A 299 -7.77 14.64 -0.70
N PHE A 300 -6.91 13.72 -1.09
CA PHE A 300 -5.48 13.97 -1.38
C PHE A 300 -5.17 13.99 -2.87
N TYR A 301 -6.19 14.06 -3.71
CA TYR A 301 -6.08 14.21 -5.15
C TYR A 301 -6.63 15.56 -5.60
N GLN A 302 -6.21 16.00 -6.77
CA GLN A 302 -6.81 17.10 -7.52
C GLN A 302 -7.59 16.57 -8.71
N MET A 303 -8.47 17.41 -9.28
CA MET A 303 -9.25 17.11 -10.48
C MET A 303 -8.89 18.12 -11.58
N PRO A 304 -8.51 17.70 -12.80
CA PRO A 304 -8.30 18.61 -13.93
C PRO A 304 -9.57 19.31 -14.39
N THR A 305 -10.70 18.62 -14.22
CA THR A 305 -12.04 19.10 -14.65
C THR A 305 -13.02 18.92 -13.51
N GLY A 306 -13.82 19.94 -13.26
CA GLY A 306 -14.86 19.94 -12.23
C GLY A 306 -16.11 19.20 -12.67
N SER A 307 -17.00 19.01 -11.71
CA SER A 307 -18.29 18.34 -11.92
C SER A 307 -19.23 19.09 -12.89
N ASP A 308 -19.00 20.36 -13.14
CA ASP A 308 -19.70 21.19 -14.14
C ASP A 308 -19.01 21.16 -15.53
N GLY A 309 -17.97 20.34 -15.70
CA GLY A 309 -17.20 20.23 -16.93
C GLY A 309 -16.17 21.36 -17.15
N GLN A 310 -16.01 22.28 -16.20
CA GLN A 310 -15.05 23.37 -16.31
C GLN A 310 -13.66 22.92 -15.89
N LYS A 311 -12.63 23.46 -16.54
CA LYS A 311 -11.24 23.24 -16.14
C LYS A 311 -11.00 23.84 -14.75
N LEU A 312 -10.42 23.06 -13.85
CA LEU A 312 -10.07 23.51 -12.51
C LEU A 312 -8.63 24.05 -12.42
N PRO A 313 -8.37 24.97 -11.49
CA PRO A 313 -7.00 25.28 -11.07
C PRO A 313 -6.31 24.04 -10.46
N ASP A 314 -4.99 24.05 -10.47
CA ASP A 314 -4.21 23.03 -9.76
C ASP A 314 -4.60 22.97 -8.29
N LEU A 315 -4.45 21.79 -7.67
CA LEU A 315 -4.80 21.53 -6.27
C LEU A 315 -6.29 21.83 -5.94
N SER A 316 -7.18 21.61 -6.89
CA SER A 316 -8.60 21.86 -6.71
C SER A 316 -9.47 20.63 -7.02
N VAL A 317 -10.59 20.55 -6.32
CA VAL A 317 -11.65 19.53 -6.49
C VAL A 317 -13.02 20.16 -6.43
N THR A 318 -14.05 19.42 -6.82
CA THR A 318 -15.45 19.75 -6.63
C THR A 318 -16.17 18.63 -5.87
N LEU A 319 -16.21 18.74 -4.54
CA LEU A 319 -16.88 17.78 -3.65
C LEU A 319 -18.21 18.33 -3.18
N PHE A 320 -19.25 17.49 -3.20
CA PHE A 320 -20.64 17.83 -2.81
C PHE A 320 -21.03 17.22 -1.46
N ASN A 321 -20.21 16.34 -0.92
CA ASN A 321 -20.34 15.76 0.41
C ASN A 321 -19.00 15.90 1.15
N PRO A 322 -18.99 15.97 2.49
CA PRO A 322 -17.78 15.87 3.28
C PRO A 322 -16.98 14.60 2.92
N SER A 323 -15.68 14.66 3.05
CA SER A 323 -14.81 13.51 2.84
C SER A 323 -13.77 13.48 3.95
N ASP A 324 -13.56 12.31 4.55
CA ASP A 324 -12.58 12.07 5.60
C ASP A 324 -12.24 10.58 5.70
N ALA A 325 -11.11 10.29 6.32
CA ALA A 325 -10.69 8.94 6.67
C ALA A 325 -9.98 8.98 8.03
N ARG A 326 -10.42 8.13 8.94
CA ARG A 326 -9.81 7.95 10.25
C ARG A 326 -9.36 6.51 10.42
N ASP A 327 -8.07 6.31 10.63
CA ASP A 327 -7.45 5.01 10.85
C ASP A 327 -6.86 4.95 12.25
N ARG A 328 -7.25 3.96 13.04
CA ARG A 328 -6.79 3.74 14.40
C ARG A 328 -6.30 2.33 14.56
N PHE A 329 -5.12 2.15 15.11
CA PHE A 329 -4.66 0.82 15.47
C PHE A 329 -4.10 0.76 16.89
N SER A 330 -4.22 -0.42 17.45
CA SER A 330 -3.62 -0.83 18.73
C SER A 330 -2.87 -2.14 18.48
N ASP A 331 -1.57 -2.16 18.74
CA ASP A 331 -0.72 -3.33 18.56
C ASP A 331 -0.09 -3.70 19.90
N THR A 332 -0.40 -4.91 20.38
CA THR A 332 0.19 -5.52 21.57
C THR A 332 1.09 -6.66 21.16
N SER A 333 2.36 -6.61 21.48
CA SER A 333 3.30 -7.68 21.14
C SER A 333 4.14 -8.14 22.33
N LEU A 334 4.42 -9.44 22.37
CA LEU A 334 5.27 -10.11 23.36
C LEU A 334 6.35 -10.87 22.62
N THR A 335 7.61 -10.60 22.96
CA THR A 335 8.75 -11.39 22.50
C THR A 335 9.51 -11.95 23.67
N VAL A 336 9.66 -13.28 23.72
CA VAL A 336 10.48 -13.97 24.70
C VAL A 336 11.69 -14.57 23.95
N THR A 337 12.87 -14.12 24.32
CA THR A 337 14.13 -14.63 23.75
C THR A 337 14.89 -15.39 24.81
N GLY A 338 15.38 -16.57 24.49
CA GLY A 338 16.15 -17.37 25.45
C GLY A 338 17.04 -18.40 24.81
N LYS A 339 17.73 -19.16 25.66
CA LYS A 339 18.59 -20.29 25.28
C LYS A 339 18.08 -21.58 25.86
N VAL A 340 18.09 -22.64 25.02
CA VAL A 340 17.80 -24.00 25.40
C VAL A 340 19.01 -24.88 24.99
N GLY A 341 19.89 -25.17 25.93
CA GLY A 341 21.21 -25.70 25.60
C GLY A 341 22.00 -24.69 24.77
N ASP A 342 22.49 -25.08 23.60
CA ASP A 342 23.17 -24.19 22.64
C ASP A 342 22.21 -23.47 21.67
N LEU A 343 20.92 -23.83 21.68
CA LEU A 343 19.97 -23.27 20.74
C LEU A 343 19.38 -21.96 21.27
N LYS A 344 19.27 -20.96 20.40
CA LYS A 344 18.48 -19.76 20.67
C LYS A 344 17.01 -20.06 20.39
N LEU A 345 16.16 -19.80 21.39
CA LEU A 345 14.71 -19.86 21.28
C LEU A 345 14.13 -18.43 21.19
N VAL A 346 13.19 -18.23 20.31
CA VAL A 346 12.37 -17.00 20.26
C VAL A 346 10.91 -17.41 20.16
N TYR A 347 10.12 -16.91 21.10
CA TYR A 347 8.67 -16.94 20.99
C TYR A 347 8.17 -15.52 20.78
N ALA A 348 7.44 -15.29 19.69
CA ALA A 348 6.81 -14.02 19.38
C ALA A 348 5.29 -14.20 19.29
N ALA A 349 4.57 -13.32 19.93
CA ALA A 349 3.10 -13.27 19.89
C ALA A 349 2.67 -11.83 19.69
N GLY A 350 1.61 -11.62 18.92
CA GLY A 350 1.07 -10.30 18.67
C GLY A 350 -0.43 -10.31 18.47
N TYR A 351 -1.05 -9.19 18.82
CA TYR A 351 -2.45 -8.90 18.57
C TYR A 351 -2.60 -7.46 18.08
N LEU A 352 -2.97 -7.31 16.82
CA LEU A 352 -3.30 -6.05 16.19
C LEU A 352 -4.83 -5.92 16.10
N ASP A 353 -5.38 -4.79 16.55
CA ASP A 353 -6.74 -4.35 16.34
C ASP A 353 -6.70 -3.01 15.60
N ARG A 354 -7.22 -2.95 14.38
CA ARG A 354 -7.25 -1.76 13.55
C ARG A 354 -8.67 -1.44 13.16
N ASN A 355 -9.04 -0.16 13.26
CA ASN A 355 -10.37 0.34 12.94
C ASN A 355 -10.23 1.50 11.97
N ILE A 356 -10.89 1.41 10.82
CA ILE A 356 -10.90 2.42 9.75
C ILE A 356 -12.33 2.88 9.56
N GLU A 357 -12.53 4.18 9.64
CA GLU A 357 -13.80 4.85 9.35
C GLU A 357 -13.56 5.82 8.21
N GLN A 358 -14.33 5.68 7.12
CA GLN A 358 -14.22 6.54 5.95
C GLN A 358 -15.59 7.07 5.55
N TYR A 359 -15.61 8.31 5.09
CA TYR A 359 -16.75 8.92 4.44
C TYR A 359 -16.25 9.72 3.24
N GLN A 360 -16.79 9.49 2.04
CA GLN A 360 -16.29 10.08 0.81
C GLN A 360 -17.44 10.55 -0.09
N ASP A 361 -17.21 11.68 -0.77
CA ASP A 361 -18.08 12.12 -1.84
C ASP A 361 -18.06 11.14 -3.01
N TYR A 362 -19.24 10.80 -3.51
CA TYR A 362 -19.43 9.86 -4.62
C TYR A 362 -20.34 10.43 -5.71
N THR A 363 -20.59 11.71 -5.66
CA THR A 363 -21.55 12.41 -6.52
C THR A 363 -21.24 12.23 -8.01
N ASN A 364 -19.97 12.29 -8.39
CA ASN A 364 -19.57 12.16 -9.79
C ASN A 364 -19.79 10.74 -10.36
N TYR A 365 -19.94 9.72 -9.52
CA TYR A 365 -20.35 8.38 -9.96
C TYR A 365 -21.71 8.39 -10.65
N SER A 366 -22.57 9.36 -10.31
CA SER A 366 -23.87 9.57 -10.99
C SER A 366 -23.73 9.90 -12.48
N ARG A 367 -22.52 10.15 -13.00
CA ARG A 367 -22.23 10.27 -14.44
C ARG A 367 -22.11 8.91 -15.14
N GLY A 368 -21.85 7.85 -14.36
CA GLY A 368 -21.64 6.51 -14.87
C GLY A 368 -22.91 5.82 -15.33
N TYR A 369 -22.72 4.77 -16.11
CA TYR A 369 -23.79 3.98 -16.76
C TYR A 369 -24.84 3.44 -15.77
N PHE A 370 -24.41 3.02 -14.58
CA PHE A 370 -25.33 2.40 -13.61
C PHE A 370 -25.96 3.39 -12.64
N ALA A 371 -25.46 4.59 -12.56
CA ALA A 371 -25.95 5.59 -11.61
C ALA A 371 -27.25 6.27 -12.03
N ASP A 372 -27.67 6.09 -13.25
CA ASP A 372 -28.97 6.61 -13.74
C ASP A 372 -30.15 6.09 -12.93
N TYR A 373 -30.08 4.85 -12.48
CA TYR A 373 -31.11 4.20 -11.67
C TYR A 373 -31.34 4.90 -10.33
N TYR A 374 -30.33 5.49 -9.75
CA TYR A 374 -30.44 6.17 -8.45
C TYR A 374 -30.88 7.62 -8.57
N GLN A 375 -30.70 8.23 -9.73
CA GLN A 375 -31.08 9.62 -9.93
C GLN A 375 -32.51 9.80 -10.36
N CYS A 376 -33.00 9.01 -11.30
CA CYS A 376 -34.38 9.12 -11.81
C CYS A 376 -35.06 7.75 -11.90
N TYR A 377 -36.03 7.51 -11.02
CA TYR A 377 -36.77 6.26 -10.97
C TYR A 377 -37.85 6.23 -12.08
N GLY A 378 -37.96 5.09 -12.74
CA GLY A 378 -38.89 4.92 -13.86
C GLY A 378 -38.47 5.59 -15.18
N ALA A 379 -37.22 6.03 -15.27
CA ALA A 379 -36.68 6.65 -16.47
C ALA A 379 -36.57 5.69 -17.67
N SER A 380 -36.52 4.39 -17.42
CA SER A 380 -36.50 3.34 -18.44
C SER A 380 -37.91 2.93 -18.91
N VAL A 381 -38.98 3.45 -18.30
CA VAL A 381 -40.40 3.11 -18.60
C VAL A 381 -41.10 4.31 -19.19
N THR A 382 -42.17 4.10 -19.95
CA THR A 382 -42.99 5.18 -20.53
C THR A 382 -43.64 6.02 -19.43
N GLY A 383 -43.33 7.31 -19.40
CA GLY A 383 -43.86 8.29 -18.43
C GLY A 383 -42.87 9.35 -18.02
N THR A 384 -43.27 10.27 -17.13
CA THR A 384 -42.39 11.28 -16.54
C THR A 384 -41.70 10.63 -15.33
N PRO A 385 -40.39 10.44 -15.35
CA PRO A 385 -39.69 9.83 -14.25
C PRO A 385 -39.68 10.72 -13.00
N THR A 386 -39.64 10.13 -11.82
CA THR A 386 -39.38 10.83 -10.57
C THR A 386 -37.87 10.94 -10.38
N CYS A 387 -37.33 12.16 -10.42
CA CYS A 387 -35.87 12.38 -10.25
C CYS A 387 -35.51 12.78 -8.83
N TYR A 388 -34.45 12.21 -8.33
CA TYR A 388 -33.89 12.42 -6.99
C TYR A 388 -32.60 13.22 -7.07
N SER A 389 -32.12 13.67 -5.92
CA SER A 389 -30.84 14.39 -5.85
C SER A 389 -29.68 13.49 -6.35
N PRO A 390 -28.83 13.99 -7.24
CA PRO A 390 -27.65 13.26 -7.70
C PRO A 390 -26.49 13.24 -6.66
N SER A 391 -26.70 13.88 -5.49
CA SER A 391 -25.71 13.86 -4.42
C SER A 391 -25.58 12.44 -3.86
N ALA A 392 -24.41 11.86 -4.04
CA ALA A 392 -24.06 10.54 -3.57
C ALA A 392 -22.80 10.57 -2.69
N SER A 393 -22.75 9.69 -1.73
CA SER A 393 -21.60 9.46 -0.86
C SER A 393 -21.49 7.98 -0.53
N TRP A 394 -20.31 7.55 -0.10
CA TRP A 394 -20.17 6.25 0.53
C TRP A 394 -19.51 6.39 1.90
N SER A 395 -19.81 5.46 2.77
CA SER A 395 -19.15 5.31 4.04
C SER A 395 -18.67 3.88 4.20
N ASP A 396 -17.53 3.74 4.86
CA ASP A 396 -16.94 2.45 5.16
C ASP A 396 -16.56 2.42 6.63
N HIS A 397 -16.93 1.35 7.31
CA HIS A 397 -16.50 1.04 8.65
C HIS A 397 -15.88 -0.34 8.63
N GLU A 398 -14.57 -0.37 8.76
CA GLU A 398 -13.77 -1.57 8.70
C GLU A 398 -13.04 -1.79 10.02
N ARG A 399 -13.16 -2.98 10.59
CA ARG A 399 -12.37 -3.40 11.73
C ARG A 399 -11.63 -4.67 11.41
N SER A 400 -10.30 -4.65 11.49
CA SER A 400 -9.49 -5.85 11.35
C SER A 400 -8.84 -6.25 12.68
N THR A 401 -8.80 -7.56 12.92
CA THR A 401 -8.05 -8.15 14.03
C THR A 401 -7.07 -9.17 13.48
N HIS A 402 -5.85 -9.13 13.97
CA HIS A 402 -4.80 -10.05 13.53
C HIS A 402 -4.03 -10.56 14.74
N GLN A 403 -4.20 -11.83 15.07
CA GLN A 403 -3.48 -12.51 16.12
C GLN A 403 -2.45 -13.46 15.51
N SER A 404 -1.22 -13.44 16.01
CA SER A 404 -0.16 -14.32 15.55
C SER A 404 0.67 -14.89 16.67
N HIS A 405 1.17 -16.11 16.49
CA HIS A 405 2.08 -16.80 17.38
C HIS A 405 3.16 -17.52 16.58
N GLU A 406 4.39 -17.28 16.93
CA GLU A 406 5.55 -17.94 16.32
C GLU A 406 6.49 -18.46 17.40
N LEU A 407 6.88 -19.73 17.32
CA LEU A 407 7.95 -20.30 18.10
C LEU A 407 9.04 -20.78 17.17
N ARG A 408 10.27 -20.24 17.33
CA ARG A 408 11.42 -20.58 16.49
C ARG A 408 12.66 -20.94 17.31
N LEU A 409 13.43 -21.87 16.78
CA LEU A 409 14.70 -22.30 17.29
C LEU A 409 15.78 -22.05 16.24
N SER A 410 16.94 -21.56 16.65
CA SER A 410 18.10 -21.44 15.78
C SER A 410 19.35 -21.96 16.45
N THR A 411 20.21 -22.54 15.63
CA THR A 411 21.56 -22.96 16.06
C THR A 411 22.48 -21.74 16.21
N PRO A 412 23.59 -21.84 16.94
CA PRO A 412 24.65 -20.83 16.95
C PRO A 412 25.17 -20.52 15.53
N ASP A 413 25.57 -19.25 15.32
CA ASP A 413 25.96 -18.76 13.99
C ASP A 413 27.39 -19.14 13.59
N ASP A 414 28.21 -19.60 14.54
CA ASP A 414 29.60 -20.07 14.34
C ASP A 414 29.69 -21.51 13.85
N ARG A 415 28.55 -22.21 13.74
CA ARG A 415 28.57 -23.63 13.29
C ARG A 415 28.69 -23.71 11.78
N ARG A 416 29.38 -24.77 11.28
CA ARG A 416 29.46 -25.08 9.84
C ARG A 416 28.08 -25.38 9.22
N ILE A 417 27.20 -25.99 10.00
CA ILE A 417 25.77 -26.21 9.63
C ILE A 417 24.94 -25.41 10.61
N ARG A 418 24.21 -24.43 10.08
CA ARG A 418 23.31 -23.57 10.83
C ARG A 418 21.88 -23.81 10.37
N ALA A 419 20.96 -23.81 11.28
CA ALA A 419 19.55 -23.98 10.97
C ALA A 419 18.70 -23.02 11.80
N ILE A 420 17.60 -22.59 11.18
CA ILE A 420 16.49 -21.95 11.87
C ILE A 420 15.20 -22.65 11.44
N GLY A 421 14.39 -23.04 12.39
CA GLY A 421 13.11 -23.67 12.15
C GLY A 421 12.06 -23.17 13.13
N GLY A 422 10.81 -23.24 12.74
CA GLY A 422 9.73 -22.75 13.59
C GLY A 422 8.37 -23.26 13.22
N VAL A 423 7.45 -23.00 14.13
CA VAL A 423 6.01 -23.23 13.97
C VAL A 423 5.32 -21.87 14.08
N PHE A 424 4.33 -21.66 13.24
CA PHE A 424 3.58 -20.41 13.14
C PHE A 424 2.10 -20.69 13.08
N TRP A 425 1.33 -19.86 13.77
CA TRP A 425 -0.13 -19.82 13.70
C TRP A 425 -0.60 -18.38 13.67
N GLU A 426 -1.65 -18.11 12.87
CA GLU A 426 -2.33 -16.82 12.85
C GLU A 426 -3.82 -16.97 12.62
N ASP A 427 -4.58 -16.00 13.14
CA ASP A 427 -6.01 -15.79 12.89
C ASP A 427 -6.21 -14.32 12.51
N PHE A 428 -6.71 -14.10 11.29
CA PHE A 428 -7.03 -12.79 10.76
C PHE A 428 -8.51 -12.69 10.46
N LYS A 429 -9.11 -11.58 10.84
CA LYS A 429 -10.50 -11.25 10.51
C LYS A 429 -10.63 -9.79 10.15
N VAL A 430 -11.45 -9.52 9.15
CA VAL A 430 -11.93 -8.19 8.81
C VAL A 430 -13.45 -8.20 8.84
N TYR A 431 -13.99 -7.23 9.58
CA TYR A 431 -15.41 -6.91 9.68
C TYR A 431 -15.59 -5.62 8.92
N GLU A 432 -16.46 -5.60 7.93
CA GLU A 432 -16.64 -4.43 7.09
C GLU A 432 -18.11 -4.15 6.82
N GLN A 433 -18.47 -2.90 6.95
CA GLN A 433 -19.75 -2.37 6.53
C GLN A 433 -19.53 -1.19 5.60
N THR A 434 -19.77 -1.37 4.31
CA THR A 434 -19.73 -0.30 3.32
C THR A 434 -21.16 0.07 2.92
N ASN A 435 -21.47 1.35 2.85
CA ASN A 435 -22.78 1.88 2.48
C ASN A 435 -22.62 2.92 1.37
N TRP A 436 -23.37 2.77 0.30
CA TRP A 436 -23.52 3.78 -0.75
C TRP A 436 -24.85 4.49 -0.59
N MET A 437 -24.79 5.79 -0.36
CA MET A 437 -25.90 6.62 0.06
C MET A 437 -26.25 7.64 -1.01
N TYR A 438 -27.54 7.75 -1.29
CA TYR A 438 -28.12 8.77 -2.17
C TYR A 438 -29.16 9.55 -1.39
N ARG A 439 -29.04 10.87 -1.34
CA ARG A 439 -30.00 11.71 -0.65
C ARG A 439 -31.37 11.61 -1.33
N THR A 440 -32.43 11.71 -0.59
CA THR A 440 -33.80 11.77 -1.07
C THR A 440 -34.40 10.49 -1.67
N LEU A 441 -33.67 9.38 -1.75
CA LEU A 441 -34.29 8.12 -2.16
C LEU A 441 -35.29 7.63 -1.11
N PRO A 442 -36.45 7.08 -1.52
CA PRO A 442 -37.44 6.55 -0.58
C PRO A 442 -36.87 5.37 0.20
N ALA A 443 -36.95 5.49 1.53
CA ALA A 443 -36.42 4.51 2.46
C ALA A 443 -37.36 3.30 2.62
N CYS A 444 -36.79 2.12 2.73
CA CYS A 444 -37.50 0.91 3.15
C CYS A 444 -37.92 1.02 4.63
N THR A 445 -39.13 0.68 4.92
CA THR A 445 -39.72 0.75 6.28
C THR A 445 -39.98 -0.61 6.88
N ASP A 446 -39.86 -1.67 6.09
CA ASP A 446 -40.05 -3.04 6.56
C ASP A 446 -38.96 -3.98 5.96
N ALA A 447 -38.88 -5.19 6.49
CA ALA A 447 -37.91 -6.20 6.07
C ALA A 447 -38.18 -6.79 4.67
N ASN A 448 -39.31 -6.47 4.05
CA ASN A 448 -39.67 -7.00 2.73
C ASN A 448 -39.13 -6.11 1.61
N ASN A 449 -38.62 -4.91 1.91
CA ASN A 449 -38.02 -3.98 0.98
C ASN A 449 -38.92 -3.67 -0.26
N VAL A 450 -40.23 -3.57 -0.07
CA VAL A 450 -41.18 -3.38 -1.16
C VAL A 450 -41.40 -1.89 -1.44
N GLY A 451 -41.27 -1.47 -2.71
CA GLY A 451 -41.56 -0.12 -3.17
C GLY A 451 -40.61 0.96 -2.66
N CYS A 452 -39.43 0.62 -2.25
CA CYS A 452 -38.41 1.50 -1.71
C CYS A 452 -37.05 1.32 -2.40
N LEU A 453 -36.15 2.29 -2.26
CA LEU A 453 -34.90 2.38 -2.99
C LEU A 453 -33.66 2.55 -2.07
N SER A 454 -33.86 2.72 -0.77
CA SER A 454 -32.81 2.89 0.22
C SER A 454 -33.15 2.24 1.55
N ASN A 455 -32.19 2.19 2.48
CA ASN A 455 -32.28 1.51 3.78
C ASN A 455 -32.67 0.03 3.65
N ILE A 456 -32.03 -0.65 2.71
CA ILE A 456 -32.34 -2.04 2.37
C ILE A 456 -31.88 -2.93 3.50
N ALA A 457 -32.80 -3.73 4.04
CA ALA A 457 -32.46 -4.71 5.09
C ALA A 457 -31.57 -5.82 4.48
N PRO A 458 -30.57 -6.30 5.21
CA PRO A 458 -29.84 -7.51 4.85
C PRO A 458 -30.78 -8.71 4.72
N ALA A 459 -30.39 -9.69 3.90
CA ALA A 459 -31.12 -10.93 3.76
C ALA A 459 -31.26 -11.62 5.12
N ALA A 460 -32.42 -12.18 5.42
CA ALA A 460 -32.70 -12.81 6.71
C ALA A 460 -31.72 -13.96 6.99
N GLY A 461 -31.20 -14.02 8.22
CA GLY A 461 -30.26 -15.06 8.66
C GLY A 461 -28.79 -14.81 8.26
N SER A 462 -28.49 -13.69 7.59
CA SER A 462 -27.10 -13.33 7.29
C SER A 462 -26.34 -12.84 8.52
N THR A 463 -25.08 -13.19 8.62
CA THR A 463 -24.14 -12.57 9.56
C THR A 463 -23.98 -11.08 9.18
N VAL A 464 -23.83 -10.21 10.19
CA VAL A 464 -23.54 -8.79 9.97
C VAL A 464 -22.11 -8.49 10.43
N GLY A 465 -21.40 -7.70 9.64
CA GLY A 465 -20.02 -7.30 9.92
C GLY A 465 -19.95 -6.28 11.05
N ASP A 466 -20.78 -5.24 11.00
CA ASP A 466 -20.93 -4.24 12.06
C ASP A 466 -22.38 -3.79 12.20
N PRO A 467 -23.16 -4.40 13.09
CA PRO A 467 -24.57 -4.08 13.26
C PRO A 467 -24.82 -2.71 13.91
N SER A 468 -23.80 -2.06 14.47
CA SER A 468 -23.92 -0.76 15.14
C SER A 468 -23.95 0.41 14.17
N VAL A 469 -23.47 0.23 12.94
CA VAL A 469 -23.33 1.29 11.94
C VAL A 469 -24.38 1.13 10.85
N ARG A 470 -25.41 1.97 10.85
CA ARG A 470 -26.40 2.07 9.77
C ARG A 470 -26.67 3.53 9.47
N ASN A 471 -26.40 3.93 8.23
CA ASN A 471 -26.69 5.26 7.73
C ASN A 471 -28.06 5.29 7.04
N SER A 472 -28.73 6.44 7.07
CA SER A 472 -29.94 6.68 6.28
C SER A 472 -29.61 6.80 4.80
N ASN A 473 -30.59 6.50 3.95
CA ASN A 473 -30.49 6.61 2.48
C ASN A 473 -29.47 5.65 1.83
N VAL A 474 -29.18 4.52 2.46
CA VAL A 474 -28.31 3.47 1.91
C VAL A 474 -29.03 2.76 0.76
N SER A 475 -28.54 2.92 -0.45
CA SER A 475 -29.10 2.31 -1.65
C SER A 475 -28.40 1.04 -2.11
N TYR A 476 -27.14 0.88 -1.70
CA TYR A 476 -26.37 -0.35 -1.84
C TYR A 476 -25.52 -0.54 -0.60
N LEU A 477 -25.39 -1.77 -0.14
CA LEU A 477 -24.60 -2.10 1.04
C LEU A 477 -23.80 -3.37 0.84
N ILE A 478 -22.69 -3.41 1.56
CA ILE A 478 -21.93 -4.60 1.88
C ILE A 478 -21.80 -4.65 3.39
N ASP A 479 -22.13 -5.78 4.01
CA ASP A 479 -22.00 -6.01 5.43
C ASP A 479 -21.48 -7.44 5.61
N ALA A 480 -20.17 -7.58 5.76
CA ALA A 480 -19.50 -8.86 5.66
C ALA A 480 -18.38 -9.05 6.68
N VAL A 481 -18.07 -10.31 6.92
CA VAL A 481 -16.92 -10.77 7.70
C VAL A 481 -16.11 -11.70 6.81
N ARG A 482 -14.86 -11.36 6.59
CA ARG A 482 -13.87 -12.21 5.92
C ARG A 482 -12.76 -12.56 6.88
N GLY A 483 -12.28 -13.77 6.84
CA GLY A 483 -11.16 -14.14 7.67
C GLY A 483 -10.45 -15.40 7.20
N TYR A 484 -9.25 -15.58 7.73
CA TYR A 484 -8.50 -16.80 7.53
C TYR A 484 -7.78 -17.24 8.80
N GLN A 485 -7.54 -18.55 8.88
CA GLN A 485 -6.60 -19.14 9.82
C GLN A 485 -5.48 -19.82 9.06
N GLN A 486 -4.27 -19.66 9.54
CA GLN A 486 -3.10 -20.30 8.96
C GLN A 486 -2.25 -20.95 10.04
N TYR A 487 -1.76 -22.16 9.75
CA TYR A 487 -0.62 -22.70 10.46
C TYR A 487 0.49 -23.09 9.49
N ALA A 488 1.72 -23.00 9.93
CA ALA A 488 2.87 -23.30 9.11
C ALA A 488 4.04 -23.87 9.91
N PHE A 489 4.87 -24.65 9.21
CA PHE A 489 6.12 -25.18 9.72
C PHE A 489 7.22 -24.82 8.73
N TYR A 490 8.32 -24.30 9.19
CA TYR A 490 9.41 -23.97 8.31
C TYR A 490 10.76 -24.41 8.87
N LEU A 491 11.69 -24.65 7.94
CA LEU A 491 13.10 -24.93 8.23
C LEU A 491 13.95 -24.29 7.14
N SER A 492 14.99 -23.59 7.55
CA SER A 492 16.04 -23.07 6.67
C SER A 492 17.39 -23.49 7.22
N THR A 493 18.24 -24.06 6.38
CA THR A 493 19.55 -24.59 6.76
C THR A 493 20.62 -23.97 5.87
N ASP A 494 21.67 -23.46 6.49
CA ASP A 494 22.87 -22.97 5.86
C ASP A 494 23.99 -23.99 6.07
N VAL A 495 24.72 -24.28 5.02
CA VAL A 495 25.87 -25.21 5.05
C VAL A 495 27.08 -24.52 4.44
N ASP A 496 28.15 -24.34 5.23
CA ASP A 496 29.41 -23.85 4.71
C ASP A 496 30.12 -24.97 3.95
N LEU A 497 29.97 -24.98 2.65
CA LEU A 497 30.65 -25.91 1.77
C LEU A 497 32.15 -25.72 1.87
N ILE A 498 32.59 -24.46 1.84
CA ILE A 498 33.94 -24.02 2.11
C ILE A 498 33.85 -22.95 3.21
N PRO A 499 34.36 -23.21 4.44
CA PRO A 499 34.26 -22.27 5.53
C PRO A 499 34.71 -20.86 5.15
N ASN A 500 33.90 -19.83 5.49
CA ASN A 500 34.12 -18.42 5.21
C ASN A 500 34.22 -18.04 3.72
N VAL A 501 33.96 -18.96 2.77
CA VAL A 501 34.06 -18.72 1.33
C VAL A 501 32.78 -19.07 0.60
N LEU A 502 32.24 -20.27 0.81
CA LEU A 502 31.09 -20.73 0.04
C LEU A 502 30.05 -21.35 0.97
N THR A 503 28.88 -20.74 1.01
CA THR A 503 27.71 -21.21 1.79
C THR A 503 26.56 -21.56 0.85
N ALA A 504 25.92 -22.68 1.10
CA ALA A 504 24.65 -23.02 0.47
C ALA A 504 23.51 -22.97 1.49
N THR A 505 22.41 -22.36 1.13
CA THR A 505 21.20 -22.28 1.95
C THR A 505 20.03 -22.95 1.25
N VAL A 506 19.29 -23.77 1.97
CA VAL A 506 18.01 -24.33 1.50
C VAL A 506 16.97 -24.15 2.60
N GLY A 507 15.83 -23.60 2.23
CA GLY A 507 14.73 -23.39 3.16
C GLY A 507 13.40 -23.78 2.52
N THR A 508 12.49 -24.28 3.35
CA THR A 508 11.12 -24.58 2.93
C THR A 508 10.14 -24.30 4.06
N ARG A 509 8.92 -23.91 3.69
CA ARG A 509 7.76 -23.69 4.57
C ARG A 509 6.60 -24.51 4.04
N TYR A 510 6.07 -25.39 4.86
CA TYR A 510 4.74 -25.93 4.68
C TYR A 510 3.73 -24.96 5.28
N TYR A 511 2.64 -24.69 4.58
CA TYR A 511 1.53 -23.92 5.08
C TYR A 511 0.19 -24.62 4.84
N HIS A 512 -0.72 -24.40 5.75
CA HIS A 512 -2.13 -24.73 5.62
C HIS A 512 -2.94 -23.48 5.94
N PHE A 513 -3.83 -23.12 5.02
CA PHE A 513 -4.58 -21.88 5.04
C PHE A 513 -6.05 -22.20 4.84
N SER A 514 -6.92 -21.72 5.72
CA SER A 514 -8.37 -21.86 5.65
C SER A 514 -9.00 -20.48 5.66
N ASN A 515 -9.78 -20.16 4.64
CA ASN A 515 -10.37 -18.86 4.40
C ASN A 515 -11.89 -18.99 4.32
N SER A 516 -12.64 -18.02 4.87
CA SER A 516 -14.09 -17.98 4.84
C SER A 516 -14.62 -16.56 4.72
N GLU A 517 -15.82 -16.42 4.16
CA GLU A 517 -16.55 -15.15 4.10
C GLU A 517 -18.03 -15.38 4.43
N LYS A 518 -18.63 -14.47 5.21
CA LYS A 518 -20.03 -14.47 5.65
C LYS A 518 -20.60 -13.07 5.61
N GLY A 519 -21.92 -12.95 5.58
CA GLY A 519 -22.58 -11.65 5.63
C GLY A 519 -23.70 -11.47 4.63
N ALA A 520 -23.86 -10.23 4.20
CA ALA A 520 -24.88 -9.83 3.25
C ALA A 520 -24.39 -8.71 2.33
N TYR A 521 -24.97 -8.64 1.16
CA TYR A 521 -24.95 -7.46 0.30
C TYR A 521 -26.35 -7.20 -0.25
N GLY A 522 -26.63 -5.96 -0.65
CA GLY A 522 -27.95 -5.63 -1.16
C GLY A 522 -28.01 -4.28 -1.84
N GLY A 523 -29.02 -4.10 -2.66
CA GLY A 523 -29.22 -2.86 -3.40
C GLY A 523 -30.64 -2.65 -3.93
N GLY A 524 -30.94 -1.39 -4.24
CA GLY A 524 -32.22 -0.96 -4.83
C GLY A 524 -32.35 -1.22 -6.32
N PHE A 525 -31.38 -1.84 -6.98
CA PHE A 525 -31.33 -2.00 -8.44
C PHE A 525 -32.56 -2.69 -9.02
N GLY A 526 -33.07 -3.74 -8.39
CA GLY A 526 -34.24 -4.46 -8.90
C GLY A 526 -35.49 -3.58 -8.99
N CYS A 527 -35.65 -2.60 -8.11
CA CYS A 527 -36.76 -1.65 -8.16
C CYS A 527 -36.59 -0.61 -9.25
N PHE A 528 -35.39 -0.18 -9.54
CA PHE A 528 -35.14 0.77 -10.63
C PHE A 528 -35.42 0.15 -12.00
N GLU A 529 -34.99 -1.07 -12.22
CA GLU A 529 -35.13 -1.78 -13.48
C GLU A 529 -36.57 -2.17 -13.76
N ALA A 530 -37.31 -2.60 -12.74
CA ALA A 530 -38.71 -3.04 -12.94
C ALA A 530 -39.67 -1.94 -13.37
N GLY A 531 -39.39 -0.67 -13.03
CA GLY A 531 -40.22 0.48 -13.47
C GLY A 531 -41.67 0.46 -13.03
N SER A 532 -42.12 -0.57 -12.29
CA SER A 532 -43.51 -0.75 -11.86
C SER A 532 -43.54 -1.26 -10.41
N ALA A 533 -44.45 -0.70 -9.63
CA ALA A 533 -44.73 -1.20 -8.28
C ALA A 533 -45.68 -2.44 -8.33
N PRO A 534 -45.57 -3.37 -7.34
CA PRO A 534 -44.60 -3.38 -6.26
C PRO A 534 -43.27 -4.00 -6.72
N CYS A 535 -42.16 -3.30 -6.46
CA CYS A 535 -40.80 -3.80 -6.64
C CYS A 535 -40.24 -4.21 -5.30
N THR A 536 -39.29 -5.13 -5.28
CA THR A 536 -38.59 -5.54 -4.08
C THR A 536 -37.10 -5.23 -4.27
N ALA A 537 -36.53 -4.38 -3.41
CA ALA A 537 -35.10 -4.17 -3.36
C ALA A 537 -34.40 -5.43 -2.88
N GLY A 538 -33.31 -5.80 -3.56
CA GLY A 538 -32.66 -7.10 -3.36
C GLY A 538 -31.59 -7.08 -2.28
N GLY A 539 -31.66 -8.05 -1.36
CA GLY A 539 -30.53 -8.42 -0.50
C GLY A 539 -30.16 -9.88 -0.75
N ALA A 540 -28.88 -10.18 -0.72
CA ALA A 540 -28.38 -11.54 -0.85
C ALA A 540 -27.57 -11.93 0.40
N SER A 541 -27.71 -13.21 0.79
CA SER A 541 -26.97 -13.77 1.92
C SER A 541 -25.68 -14.41 1.43
N ILE A 542 -24.52 -13.91 1.85
CA ILE A 542 -23.23 -14.54 1.63
C ILE A 542 -23.15 -15.86 2.41
N ASP A 543 -23.78 -15.92 3.58
CA ASP A 543 -23.84 -17.14 4.41
C ASP A 543 -24.45 -18.32 3.64
N ALA A 544 -25.47 -18.05 2.82
CA ALA A 544 -26.13 -19.06 1.99
C ALA A 544 -25.23 -19.59 0.86
N GLU A 545 -24.18 -18.88 0.51
CA GLU A 545 -23.22 -19.31 -0.51
C GLU A 545 -22.17 -20.29 0.02
N HIS A 546 -22.01 -20.39 1.35
CA HIS A 546 -21.05 -21.26 2.04
C HIS A 546 -19.62 -21.06 1.51
N LEU A 547 -19.16 -19.78 1.52
CA LEU A 547 -17.85 -19.42 1.00
C LEU A 547 -16.74 -19.86 1.95
N GLU A 548 -16.17 -21.01 1.66
CA GLU A 548 -15.04 -21.61 2.39
C GLU A 548 -14.04 -22.19 1.40
N GLN A 549 -12.73 -21.93 1.64
CA GLN A 549 -11.64 -22.45 0.82
C GLN A 549 -10.46 -22.86 1.70
N THR A 550 -9.80 -23.94 1.33
CA THR A 550 -8.63 -24.45 2.04
C THR A 550 -7.51 -24.72 1.06
N TYR A 551 -6.31 -24.26 1.41
CA TYR A 551 -5.11 -24.44 0.62
C TYR A 551 -3.98 -24.98 1.49
N SER A 552 -3.14 -25.80 0.88
CA SER A 552 -1.90 -26.29 1.50
C SER A 552 -0.80 -26.34 0.46
N GLY A 553 0.43 -26.15 0.88
CA GLY A 553 1.53 -26.23 -0.05
C GLY A 553 2.89 -25.94 0.59
N PHE A 554 3.90 -25.95 -0.25
CA PHE A 554 5.27 -25.63 0.13
C PHE A 554 5.70 -24.35 -0.59
N ARG A 555 6.49 -23.51 0.14
CA ARG A 555 7.24 -22.39 -0.43
C ARG A 555 8.68 -22.51 -0.02
N SER A 556 9.55 -22.51 -1.00
CA SER A 556 10.94 -22.86 -0.80
C SER A 556 11.87 -21.75 -1.30
N ARG A 557 13.07 -21.75 -0.79
CA ARG A 557 14.19 -20.95 -1.26
C ARG A 557 15.46 -21.78 -1.33
N ALA A 558 16.32 -21.43 -2.26
CA ALA A 558 17.67 -21.94 -2.33
C ALA A 558 18.62 -20.77 -2.64
N ASN A 559 19.74 -20.75 -1.97
CA ASN A 559 20.75 -19.70 -2.16
C ASN A 559 22.14 -20.31 -2.15
N VAL A 560 23.02 -19.71 -2.95
CA VAL A 560 24.47 -19.97 -2.90
C VAL A 560 25.16 -18.63 -2.73
N THR A 561 25.94 -18.50 -1.67
CA THR A 561 26.70 -17.30 -1.32
C THR A 561 28.18 -17.57 -1.46
N TRP A 562 28.87 -16.77 -2.26
CA TRP A 562 30.30 -16.81 -2.44
C TRP A 562 30.92 -15.50 -1.92
N LYS A 563 31.70 -15.61 -0.83
CA LYS A 563 32.54 -14.53 -0.34
C LYS A 563 33.83 -14.53 -1.13
N VAL A 564 33.92 -13.67 -2.14
CA VAL A 564 35.09 -13.53 -3.00
C VAL A 564 36.28 -12.97 -2.24
N THR A 565 36.01 -12.04 -1.34
CA THR A 565 36.91 -11.51 -0.31
C THR A 565 36.11 -11.28 0.98
N PRO A 566 36.78 -10.96 2.13
CA PRO A 566 36.05 -10.58 3.34
C PRO A 566 35.02 -9.42 3.11
N ASP A 567 35.33 -8.50 2.19
CA ASP A 567 34.57 -7.28 1.92
C ASP A 567 33.75 -7.38 0.62
N ALA A 568 33.69 -8.54 -0.05
CA ALA A 568 32.97 -8.71 -1.30
C ALA A 568 32.29 -10.08 -1.38
N MET A 569 30.99 -10.04 -1.56
CA MET A 569 30.12 -11.21 -1.66
C MET A 569 29.31 -11.14 -2.98
N VAL A 570 29.19 -12.30 -3.63
CA VAL A 570 28.22 -12.53 -4.73
C VAL A 570 27.30 -13.67 -4.31
N TYR A 571 26.04 -13.57 -4.64
CA TYR A 571 25.08 -14.62 -4.34
C TYR A 571 24.13 -14.89 -5.51
N TYR A 572 23.60 -16.10 -5.53
CA TYR A 572 22.46 -16.48 -6.34
C TYR A 572 21.34 -16.95 -5.43
N THR A 573 20.13 -16.43 -5.65
CA THR A 573 18.93 -16.81 -4.91
C THR A 573 17.81 -17.23 -5.87
N TRP A 574 17.25 -18.41 -5.62
CA TRP A 574 15.95 -18.83 -6.12
C TRP A 574 14.96 -18.80 -4.94
N SER A 575 13.83 -18.13 -5.10
CA SER A 575 12.83 -18.00 -4.04
C SER A 575 11.41 -17.98 -4.57
N GLN A 576 10.46 -18.39 -3.73
CA GLN A 576 9.04 -18.47 -4.01
C GLN A 576 8.24 -17.63 -3.04
N GLY A 577 7.20 -16.97 -3.56
CA GLY A 577 6.19 -16.26 -2.80
C GLY A 577 4.78 -16.62 -3.30
N TYR A 578 3.78 -16.29 -2.50
CA TYR A 578 2.39 -16.48 -2.86
C TYR A 578 1.50 -15.46 -2.16
N ARG A 579 0.35 -15.25 -2.74
CA ARG A 579 -0.74 -14.47 -2.17
C ARG A 579 -1.93 -15.40 -1.99
N PRO A 580 -2.63 -15.37 -0.85
CA PRO A 580 -3.82 -16.19 -0.63
C PRO A 580 -4.92 -15.92 -1.67
N GLY A 581 -5.73 -16.92 -1.96
CA GLY A 581 -6.95 -16.77 -2.74
C GLY A 581 -8.06 -16.09 -1.94
N GLY A 582 -9.20 -15.87 -2.59
CA GLY A 582 -10.35 -15.22 -1.97
C GLY A 582 -11.65 -15.56 -2.69
N PHE A 583 -12.68 -14.78 -2.38
CA PHE A 583 -14.03 -15.00 -2.87
C PHE A 583 -14.50 -13.84 -3.74
N ASN A 584 -15.42 -14.14 -4.63
CA ASN A 584 -16.17 -13.17 -5.40
C ASN A 584 -17.62 -13.18 -4.93
N ARG A 585 -18.27 -12.01 -5.10
CA ARG A 585 -19.72 -11.95 -4.98
C ARG A 585 -20.35 -12.39 -6.27
N THR A 586 -21.31 -13.30 -6.15
CA THR A 586 -22.10 -13.70 -7.31
C THR A 586 -22.96 -12.51 -7.73
N SER A 587 -22.65 -11.93 -8.87
CA SER A 587 -23.53 -10.97 -9.52
C SER A 587 -24.37 -11.65 -10.56
N ASN A 588 -25.61 -11.18 -10.71
CA ASN A 588 -26.36 -11.40 -11.93
C ASN A 588 -25.70 -10.58 -13.04
N GLY A 589 -24.55 -11.05 -13.53
CA GLY A 589 -23.80 -10.44 -14.62
C GLY A 589 -24.61 -10.37 -15.89
N PRO A 590 -24.16 -9.63 -16.92
CA PRO A 590 -24.82 -9.62 -18.19
C PRO A 590 -24.91 -11.05 -18.69
N PHE A 591 -26.07 -11.37 -19.21
CA PHE A 591 -26.35 -12.66 -19.79
C PHE A 591 -25.65 -12.73 -21.15
N ILE A 592 -24.48 -13.33 -21.22
CA ILE A 592 -23.79 -13.60 -22.48
C ILE A 592 -24.35 -14.89 -23.07
N ALA A 593 -25.47 -14.76 -23.82
CA ALA A 593 -26.13 -15.90 -24.43
C ALA A 593 -25.25 -16.58 -25.49
N ASP A 594 -25.25 -17.90 -25.51
CA ASP A 594 -24.79 -18.67 -26.66
C ASP A 594 -25.83 -18.66 -27.79
N LEU A 595 -25.55 -19.31 -28.88
CA LEU A 595 -26.48 -19.39 -30.02
C LEU A 595 -27.82 -20.07 -29.69
N ASN A 596 -27.92 -20.75 -28.57
CA ASN A 596 -29.13 -21.41 -28.07
C ASN A 596 -29.83 -20.56 -26.99
N GLY A 597 -29.33 -19.37 -26.68
CA GLY A 597 -29.92 -18.50 -25.68
C GLY A 597 -29.51 -18.86 -24.24
N VAL A 598 -28.50 -19.71 -24.02
CA VAL A 598 -28.01 -20.11 -22.70
C VAL A 598 -26.82 -19.24 -22.30
N ASN A 599 -26.81 -18.77 -21.04
CA ASN A 599 -25.68 -17.98 -20.54
C ASN A 599 -24.37 -18.79 -20.57
N GLN A 600 -23.32 -18.21 -21.11
CA GLN A 600 -22.02 -18.89 -21.26
C GLN A 600 -21.13 -18.75 -20.03
N TYR A 601 -21.29 -17.66 -19.26
CA TYR A 601 -20.34 -17.34 -18.20
C TYR A 601 -21.04 -16.86 -16.93
N SER A 602 -20.61 -17.38 -15.80
CA SER A 602 -21.01 -16.93 -14.47
C SER A 602 -19.78 -16.54 -13.66
N THR A 603 -19.89 -15.51 -12.85
CA THR A 603 -18.80 -15.09 -11.95
C THR A 603 -18.34 -16.26 -11.06
N PRO A 604 -17.07 -16.64 -11.07
CA PRO A 604 -16.57 -17.69 -10.20
C PRO A 604 -16.77 -17.32 -8.73
N LYS A 605 -17.20 -18.28 -7.90
CA LYS A 605 -17.38 -18.02 -6.45
C LYS A 605 -16.09 -17.64 -5.73
N GLY A 606 -14.95 -18.07 -6.25
CA GLY A 606 -13.67 -17.75 -5.67
C GLY A 606 -12.52 -17.86 -6.66
N TYR A 607 -11.37 -17.44 -6.23
CA TYR A 607 -10.12 -17.48 -6.99
C TYR A 607 -9.00 -18.10 -6.16
N ALA A 608 -8.07 -18.77 -6.85
CA ALA A 608 -6.98 -19.51 -6.23
C ALA A 608 -5.80 -18.59 -5.84
N PRO A 609 -4.89 -19.05 -4.98
CA PRO A 609 -3.60 -18.38 -4.76
C PRO A 609 -2.84 -18.20 -6.07
N ASP A 610 -2.18 -17.06 -6.21
CA ASP A 610 -1.18 -16.84 -7.24
C ASP A 610 0.24 -17.03 -6.68
N GLN A 611 1.23 -17.14 -7.54
CA GLN A 611 2.60 -17.43 -7.13
C GLN A 611 3.62 -16.61 -7.89
N LEU A 612 4.70 -16.30 -7.18
CA LEU A 612 5.86 -15.61 -7.73
C LEU A 612 7.10 -16.48 -7.55
N VAL A 613 7.89 -16.60 -8.60
CA VAL A 613 9.21 -17.27 -8.58
C VAL A 613 10.26 -16.26 -9.00
N ASN A 614 11.26 -16.04 -8.15
CA ASN A 614 12.39 -15.16 -8.38
C ASN A 614 13.66 -15.96 -8.66
N ASN A 615 14.46 -15.49 -9.60
CA ASN A 615 15.85 -15.86 -9.82
C ASN A 615 16.69 -14.58 -9.79
N GLU A 616 17.62 -14.49 -8.86
CA GLU A 616 18.37 -13.29 -8.55
C GLU A 616 19.86 -13.59 -8.42
N ILE A 617 20.68 -12.75 -9.04
CA ILE A 617 22.13 -12.69 -8.79
C ILE A 617 22.39 -11.31 -8.18
N GLY A 618 22.94 -11.28 -6.99
CA GLY A 618 23.28 -10.04 -6.33
C GLY A 618 24.73 -10.02 -5.85
N TRP A 619 25.17 -8.82 -5.51
CA TRP A 619 26.49 -8.55 -4.94
C TRP A 619 26.40 -7.55 -3.80
N LYS A 620 27.30 -7.71 -2.83
CA LYS A 620 27.51 -6.76 -1.75
C LYS A 620 29.00 -6.53 -1.58
N THR A 621 29.42 -5.27 -1.65
CA THR A 621 30.84 -4.93 -1.64
C THR A 621 31.11 -3.70 -0.79
N GLU A 622 32.21 -3.76 -0.06
CA GLU A 622 32.77 -2.65 0.70
C GLU A 622 34.20 -2.38 0.26
N TRP A 623 34.58 -1.10 0.17
CA TRP A 623 35.86 -0.68 -0.35
C TRP A 623 36.45 0.45 0.48
N LEU A 624 37.75 0.66 0.36
CA LEU A 624 38.45 1.79 0.98
C LEU A 624 38.27 1.85 2.50
N ASN A 625 38.45 0.73 3.21
CA ASN A 625 38.27 0.59 4.65
C ASN A 625 36.83 0.97 5.07
N HIS A 626 35.83 0.36 4.44
CA HIS A 626 34.41 0.55 4.71
C HIS A 626 33.91 1.99 4.49
N ARG A 627 34.60 2.78 3.63
CA ARG A 627 34.16 4.14 3.28
C ARG A 627 33.26 4.18 2.06
N PHE A 628 33.19 3.10 1.31
CA PHE A 628 32.47 2.99 0.08
C PHE A 628 31.72 1.65 0.04
N LEU A 629 30.43 1.68 -0.13
CA LEU A 629 29.55 0.53 -0.21
C LEU A 629 28.85 0.55 -1.57
N PHE A 630 28.88 -0.58 -2.28
CA PHE A 630 28.19 -0.76 -3.53
C PHE A 630 27.53 -2.14 -3.57
N ASN A 631 26.20 -2.14 -3.45
CA ASN A 631 25.35 -3.33 -3.49
C ASN A 631 24.44 -3.27 -4.72
N GLY A 632 24.02 -4.44 -5.18
CA GLY A 632 23.01 -4.50 -6.23
C GLY A 632 22.55 -5.92 -6.51
N ALA A 633 21.51 -6.03 -7.32
CA ALA A 633 20.98 -7.31 -7.80
C ALA A 633 20.41 -7.17 -9.21
N ILE A 634 20.56 -8.24 -9.98
CA ILE A 634 19.87 -8.46 -11.26
C ILE A 634 18.89 -9.60 -11.01
N TYR A 635 17.64 -9.41 -11.39
CA TYR A 635 16.59 -10.37 -11.11
C TYR A 635 15.68 -10.63 -12.30
N ARG A 636 15.05 -11.80 -12.26
CA ARG A 636 13.96 -12.21 -13.11
C ARG A 636 12.87 -12.83 -12.27
N GLU A 637 11.72 -12.24 -12.27
CA GLU A 637 10.54 -12.68 -11.53
C GLU A 637 9.48 -13.16 -12.52
N GLN A 638 8.89 -14.34 -12.24
CA GLN A 638 7.78 -14.91 -12.97
C GLN A 638 6.56 -14.98 -12.05
N TRP A 639 5.54 -14.21 -12.38
CA TRP A 639 4.28 -14.15 -11.65
C TRP A 639 3.23 -14.90 -12.43
N SER A 640 2.76 -16.02 -11.88
CA SER A 640 1.89 -16.97 -12.55
C SER A 640 0.54 -17.08 -11.87
N ASN A 641 -0.48 -17.40 -12.68
CA ASN A 641 -1.85 -17.60 -12.21
C ASN A 641 -2.40 -16.38 -11.48
N VAL A 642 -2.10 -15.19 -12.00
CA VAL A 642 -2.27 -13.92 -11.30
C VAL A 642 -3.73 -13.64 -11.01
N GLN A 643 -4.03 -13.20 -9.79
CA GLN A 643 -5.35 -12.76 -9.34
C GLN A 643 -5.69 -11.43 -10.00
N PHE A 644 -6.33 -11.50 -11.15
CA PHE A 644 -6.63 -10.37 -12.02
C PHE A 644 -8.03 -9.82 -11.73
N PRO A 645 -8.16 -8.54 -11.33
CA PRO A 645 -9.45 -7.90 -11.17
C PRO A 645 -10.08 -7.63 -12.53
N VAL A 646 -11.30 -8.10 -12.72
CA VAL A 646 -12.08 -7.92 -13.94
C VAL A 646 -13.23 -6.96 -13.66
N PHE A 647 -13.28 -5.89 -14.43
CA PHE A 647 -14.41 -5.00 -14.48
C PHE A 647 -14.72 -4.70 -15.95
N ASN A 648 -15.70 -5.37 -16.50
CA ASN A 648 -16.13 -5.13 -17.88
C ASN A 648 -17.66 -5.23 -18.00
N PRO A 649 -18.36 -4.12 -17.77
CA PRO A 649 -19.83 -4.10 -17.79
C PRO A 649 -20.48 -4.64 -19.06
N ALA A 650 -19.78 -4.56 -20.18
CA ALA A 650 -20.31 -5.07 -21.46
C ALA A 650 -20.36 -6.60 -21.55
N TYR A 651 -19.48 -7.30 -20.84
CA TYR A 651 -19.33 -8.76 -20.95
C TYR A 651 -19.45 -9.50 -19.65
N THR A 652 -19.09 -8.90 -18.52
CA THR A 652 -18.99 -9.59 -17.24
C THR A 652 -19.85 -8.99 -16.13
N GLY A 653 -20.56 -7.90 -16.39
CA GLY A 653 -21.44 -7.25 -15.44
C GLY A 653 -20.88 -6.04 -14.76
N SER A 654 -21.73 -5.39 -13.97
CA SER A 654 -21.47 -4.12 -13.29
C SER A 654 -20.68 -4.28 -11.99
N GLN A 655 -20.38 -5.51 -11.58
CA GLN A 655 -19.55 -5.75 -10.40
C GLN A 655 -18.16 -6.22 -10.81
N ALA A 656 -17.15 -5.65 -10.16
CA ALA A 656 -15.81 -6.14 -10.26
C ALA A 656 -15.70 -7.52 -9.57
N PHE A 657 -14.96 -8.42 -10.16
CA PHE A 657 -14.63 -9.72 -9.56
C PHE A 657 -13.18 -10.08 -9.90
N VAL A 658 -12.62 -11.02 -9.18
CA VAL A 658 -11.25 -11.50 -9.39
C VAL A 658 -11.30 -12.89 -10.02
N THR A 659 -10.44 -13.10 -11.01
CA THR A 659 -10.20 -14.43 -11.58
C THR A 659 -8.70 -14.66 -11.74
N ASN A 660 -8.27 -15.92 -11.71
CA ASN A 660 -6.91 -16.25 -12.06
C ASN A 660 -6.76 -16.16 -13.57
N GLY A 661 -5.80 -15.39 -14.03
CA GLY A 661 -5.71 -15.00 -15.44
C GLY A 661 -4.29 -15.01 -15.98
N PRO A 662 -3.80 -13.86 -16.48
CA PRO A 662 -2.54 -13.79 -17.18
C PRO A 662 -1.32 -14.09 -16.29
N ASP A 663 -0.22 -14.43 -16.95
CA ASP A 663 1.09 -14.53 -16.34
C ASP A 663 1.93 -13.32 -16.76
N TYR A 664 2.79 -12.88 -15.85
CA TYR A 664 3.68 -11.75 -16.06
C TYR A 664 5.14 -12.12 -15.77
N GLN A 665 6.03 -11.39 -16.39
CA GLN A 665 7.46 -11.46 -16.10
C GLN A 665 7.98 -10.06 -15.83
N VAL A 666 8.83 -9.94 -14.80
CA VAL A 666 9.61 -8.73 -14.53
C VAL A 666 11.09 -9.07 -14.57
N LYS A 667 11.88 -8.25 -15.24
CA LYS A 667 13.35 -8.29 -15.24
C LYS A 667 13.84 -6.93 -14.77
N GLY A 668 14.84 -6.91 -13.91
CA GLY A 668 15.35 -5.65 -13.41
C GLY A 668 16.77 -5.72 -12.89
N LEU A 669 17.27 -4.51 -12.66
CA LEU A 669 18.52 -4.21 -11.99
C LEU A 669 18.26 -3.19 -10.90
N GLU A 670 18.76 -3.43 -9.73
CA GLU A 670 18.74 -2.48 -8.63
C GLU A 670 20.15 -2.30 -8.09
N VAL A 671 20.49 -1.06 -7.70
CA VAL A 671 21.79 -0.72 -7.15
C VAL A 671 21.63 0.25 -5.99
N GLN A 672 22.49 0.11 -4.99
CA GLN A 672 22.63 1.00 -3.86
C GLN A 672 24.09 1.39 -3.70
N PHE A 673 24.33 2.66 -3.44
CA PHE A 673 25.62 3.24 -3.28
C PHE A 673 25.65 4.14 -2.05
N ILE A 674 26.62 3.94 -1.17
CA ILE A 674 26.89 4.79 -0.02
C ILE A 674 28.39 5.08 0.00
N ALA A 675 28.77 6.35 0.13
CA ALA A 675 30.17 6.74 0.23
C ALA A 675 30.38 7.83 1.26
N ARG A 676 31.49 7.73 2.01
CA ARG A 676 32.08 8.78 2.82
C ARG A 676 33.38 9.25 2.18
N LEU A 677 33.30 10.39 1.46
CA LEU A 677 34.37 10.86 0.58
C LEU A 677 35.47 11.63 1.30
N GLY A 678 35.45 11.72 2.66
CA GLY A 678 36.37 12.48 3.48
C GLY A 678 35.94 13.95 3.60
N ALA A 679 36.61 14.68 4.48
CA ALA A 679 36.32 16.10 4.79
C ALA A 679 34.84 16.38 5.13
N GLY A 680 34.12 15.38 5.66
CA GLY A 680 32.70 15.51 6.04
C GLY A 680 31.68 15.28 4.92
N LEU A 681 32.10 14.98 3.70
CA LEU A 681 31.18 14.72 2.59
C LEU A 681 30.73 13.26 2.54
N SER A 682 29.43 13.03 2.54
CA SER A 682 28.78 11.73 2.31
C SER A 682 27.81 11.80 1.14
N VAL A 683 27.70 10.67 0.43
CA VAL A 683 26.81 10.45 -0.71
C VAL A 683 26.02 9.18 -0.46
N GLN A 684 24.71 9.22 -0.67
CA GLN A 684 23.86 8.04 -0.70
C GLN A 684 23.06 8.11 -2.01
N ALA A 685 23.00 7.01 -2.74
CA ALA A 685 22.22 6.93 -3.96
C ALA A 685 21.63 5.53 -4.13
N GLY A 686 20.47 5.46 -4.75
CA GLY A 686 19.82 4.23 -5.13
C GLY A 686 19.18 4.38 -6.49
N ALA A 687 19.16 3.31 -7.28
CA ALA A 687 18.47 3.30 -8.56
C ALA A 687 17.94 1.90 -8.89
N SER A 688 16.83 1.87 -9.63
CA SER A 688 16.26 0.64 -10.18
C SER A 688 15.85 0.84 -11.65
N TRP A 689 16.02 -0.21 -12.41
CA TRP A 689 15.55 -0.34 -13.79
C TRP A 689 14.70 -1.59 -13.89
N ASN A 690 13.44 -1.44 -14.36
CA ASN A 690 12.48 -2.51 -14.47
C ASN A 690 11.93 -2.62 -15.89
N SER A 691 11.74 -3.85 -16.35
CA SER A 691 10.98 -4.18 -17.55
C SER A 691 9.96 -5.24 -17.19
N SER A 692 8.69 -4.88 -17.22
CA SER A 692 7.57 -5.78 -16.94
C SER A 692 6.79 -6.06 -18.23
N GLU A 693 6.31 -7.30 -18.38
CA GLU A 693 5.52 -7.71 -19.53
C GLU A 693 4.55 -8.83 -19.20
N GLN A 694 3.36 -8.79 -19.76
CA GLN A 694 2.41 -9.90 -19.78
C GLN A 694 2.95 -10.97 -20.75
N THR A 695 3.12 -12.21 -20.30
CA THR A 695 3.76 -13.28 -21.06
C THR A 695 2.78 -14.14 -21.83
N ASN A 696 1.51 -14.17 -21.44
CA ASN A 696 0.43 -14.86 -22.13
C ASN A 696 -0.80 -13.96 -22.27
N ALA A 697 -1.73 -14.35 -23.08
CA ALA A 697 -2.99 -13.63 -23.30
C ALA A 697 -4.16 -14.63 -23.16
N PRO A 698 -4.52 -15.02 -21.92
CA PRO A 698 -5.66 -15.92 -21.70
C PRO A 698 -6.94 -15.24 -22.20
N VAL A 699 -7.92 -16.05 -22.56
CA VAL A 699 -9.25 -15.57 -22.96
C VAL A 699 -10.27 -16.02 -21.94
N LEU A 700 -11.39 -15.30 -21.84
CA LEU A 700 -12.50 -15.72 -21.00
C LEU A 700 -13.09 -17.02 -21.51
N ILE A 701 -13.14 -18.03 -20.66
CA ILE A 701 -13.66 -19.38 -21.01
C ILE A 701 -15.05 -19.54 -20.44
N ALA A 702 -15.98 -20.01 -21.26
CA ALA A 702 -17.34 -20.35 -20.85
C ALA A 702 -17.31 -21.42 -19.76
N ASN A 703 -17.88 -21.07 -18.60
CA ASN A 703 -17.85 -21.91 -17.40
C ASN A 703 -19.23 -22.45 -16.98
N ASN A 704 -20.28 -22.11 -17.71
CA ASN A 704 -21.60 -22.68 -17.49
C ASN A 704 -21.75 -24.03 -18.22
N PRO A 705 -21.90 -25.15 -17.50
CA PRO A 705 -22.00 -26.48 -18.11
C PRO A 705 -23.25 -26.69 -18.98
N ASP A 706 -24.27 -25.85 -18.79
CA ASP A 706 -25.50 -25.91 -19.59
C ASP A 706 -25.37 -25.27 -20.98
N SER A 707 -24.32 -24.49 -21.17
CA SER A 707 -24.02 -23.83 -22.44
C SER A 707 -23.38 -24.80 -23.44
N ALA A 708 -23.81 -24.79 -24.68
CA ALA A 708 -23.16 -25.49 -25.76
C ALA A 708 -21.71 -25.05 -26.01
N ASN A 709 -21.32 -23.92 -25.46
CA ASN A 709 -19.96 -23.37 -25.55
C ASN A 709 -19.06 -23.75 -24.36
N PHE A 710 -19.52 -24.55 -23.40
CA PHE A 710 -18.76 -24.90 -22.19
C PHE A 710 -17.32 -25.30 -22.50
N GLY A 711 -16.36 -24.73 -21.75
CA GLY A 711 -14.95 -25.04 -21.91
C GLY A 711 -14.27 -24.40 -23.12
N LYS A 712 -14.96 -23.54 -23.89
CA LYS A 712 -14.42 -22.81 -25.05
C LYS A 712 -14.42 -21.31 -24.80
N PRO A 713 -13.68 -20.50 -25.59
CA PRO A 713 -13.73 -19.05 -25.49
C PRO A 713 -15.15 -18.50 -25.58
N VAL A 714 -15.49 -17.58 -24.68
CA VAL A 714 -16.77 -16.87 -24.68
C VAL A 714 -16.89 -16.02 -25.94
N TYR A 715 -18.08 -15.99 -26.55
CA TYR A 715 -18.40 -15.17 -27.70
C TYR A 715 -19.72 -14.40 -27.47
N GLN A 716 -19.88 -13.31 -28.18
CA GLN A 716 -21.19 -12.64 -28.29
C GLN A 716 -21.91 -13.05 -29.57
N VAL A 717 -23.23 -13.03 -29.52
CA VAL A 717 -24.07 -13.26 -30.71
C VAL A 717 -24.43 -11.93 -31.32
N VAL A 718 -23.89 -11.63 -32.50
CA VAL A 718 -24.18 -10.41 -33.26
C VAL A 718 -24.90 -10.80 -34.55
N ASN A 719 -26.14 -10.36 -34.73
CA ASN A 719 -26.99 -10.73 -35.90
C ASN A 719 -27.07 -12.24 -36.15
N GLY A 720 -27.15 -13.06 -35.07
CA GLY A 720 -27.20 -14.52 -35.15
C GLY A 720 -25.85 -15.23 -35.43
N VAL A 721 -24.75 -14.50 -35.42
CA VAL A 721 -23.40 -15.04 -35.66
C VAL A 721 -22.57 -14.93 -34.39
N ALA A 722 -21.89 -16.04 -34.04
CA ALA A 722 -20.92 -16.03 -32.95
C ALA A 722 -19.70 -15.15 -33.30
N THR A 723 -19.45 -14.12 -32.53
CA THR A 723 -18.36 -13.18 -32.72
C THR A 723 -17.48 -13.16 -31.46
N ALA A 724 -16.16 -13.30 -31.61
CA ALA A 724 -15.25 -13.28 -30.48
C ALA A 724 -15.38 -11.98 -29.69
N ILE A 725 -15.36 -12.09 -28.36
CA ILE A 725 -15.26 -10.90 -27.50
C ILE A 725 -13.80 -10.45 -27.41
N PRO A 726 -13.54 -9.15 -27.21
CA PRO A 726 -12.19 -8.67 -26.91
C PRO A 726 -11.60 -9.36 -25.69
N ASN A 727 -10.29 -9.55 -25.68
CA ASN A 727 -9.59 -10.12 -24.53
C ASN A 727 -9.62 -9.15 -23.35
N ILE A 728 -10.30 -9.53 -22.27
CA ILE A 728 -10.47 -8.72 -21.06
C ILE A 728 -9.18 -8.61 -20.21
N TYR A 729 -8.22 -9.49 -20.44
CA TYR A 729 -6.96 -9.56 -19.68
C TYR A 729 -5.82 -8.74 -20.28
N GLY A 730 -6.04 -8.05 -21.41
CA GLY A 730 -5.00 -7.35 -22.14
C GLY A 730 -4.23 -8.24 -23.12
N ALA A 731 -3.17 -7.72 -23.66
CA ALA A 731 -2.37 -8.36 -24.69
C ALA A 731 -1.00 -8.81 -24.14
N SER A 732 -0.44 -9.88 -24.70
CA SER A 732 0.95 -10.25 -24.45
C SER A 732 1.88 -9.08 -24.81
N GLY A 733 2.89 -8.82 -23.96
CA GLY A 733 3.79 -7.67 -24.06
C GLY A 733 3.29 -6.40 -23.35
N SER A 734 2.05 -6.37 -22.84
CA SER A 734 1.57 -5.23 -22.05
C SER A 734 2.37 -5.07 -20.74
N PRO A 735 2.79 -3.85 -20.36
CA PRO A 735 3.49 -3.62 -19.11
C PRO A 735 2.54 -3.74 -17.92
N LEU A 736 3.11 -4.03 -16.74
CA LEU A 736 2.40 -3.95 -15.47
C LEU A 736 2.11 -2.49 -15.09
N ALA A 737 1.04 -2.30 -14.32
CA ALA A 737 0.71 -1.01 -13.74
C ALA A 737 1.72 -0.59 -12.66
N MET A 738 1.83 0.70 -12.38
CA MET A 738 2.71 1.25 -11.35
C MET A 738 4.15 0.71 -11.41
N SER A 739 4.61 0.34 -12.62
CA SER A 739 5.91 -0.26 -12.89
C SER A 739 6.76 0.69 -13.74
N PRO A 740 7.31 1.77 -13.16
CA PRO A 740 8.16 2.69 -13.91
C PRO A 740 9.45 1.99 -14.36
N PRO A 741 9.90 2.21 -15.60
CA PRO A 741 11.11 1.59 -16.11
C PRO A 741 12.39 2.11 -15.43
N PHE A 742 12.31 3.22 -14.71
CA PHE A 742 13.43 3.77 -13.95
C PHE A 742 12.92 4.55 -12.73
N GLN A 743 13.56 4.31 -11.59
CA GLN A 743 13.46 5.14 -10.39
C GLN A 743 14.85 5.35 -9.82
N GLY A 744 15.08 6.49 -9.17
CA GLY A 744 16.35 6.74 -8.53
C GLY A 744 16.32 7.91 -7.57
N ASN A 745 17.23 7.88 -6.63
CA ASN A 745 17.45 8.95 -5.69
C ASN A 745 18.95 9.17 -5.45
N ILE A 746 19.29 10.38 -5.04
CA ILE A 746 20.64 10.74 -4.62
C ILE A 746 20.57 11.76 -3.49
N HIS A 747 21.37 11.58 -2.48
CA HIS A 747 21.57 12.48 -1.36
C HIS A 747 23.03 12.81 -1.17
N LEU A 748 23.32 14.10 -1.02
CA LEU A 748 24.62 14.66 -0.70
C LEU A 748 24.50 15.34 0.64
N ARG A 749 25.39 15.03 1.58
CA ARG A 749 25.46 15.65 2.88
C ARG A 749 26.90 16.04 3.20
N TYR A 750 27.08 17.29 3.59
CA TYR A 750 28.37 17.84 4.01
C TYR A 750 28.29 18.27 5.46
N GLU A 751 29.20 17.78 6.29
CA GLU A 751 29.27 18.04 7.72
C GLU A 751 30.61 18.71 8.05
N TRP A 752 30.58 19.75 8.90
CA TRP A 752 31.77 20.47 9.31
C TRP A 752 31.62 21.06 10.72
N GLN A 753 32.74 21.41 11.33
CA GLN A 753 32.75 22.16 12.58
C GLN A 753 32.78 23.66 12.30
N ALA A 754 31.87 24.40 12.91
CA ALA A 754 31.75 25.87 12.86
C ALA A 754 31.89 26.46 14.27
N GLY A 755 33.12 26.59 14.73
CA GLY A 755 33.41 26.88 16.14
C GLY A 755 32.95 25.74 17.05
N ASP A 756 32.12 26.06 18.06
CA ASP A 756 31.56 25.06 18.99
C ASP A 756 30.34 24.31 18.41
N TYR A 757 29.96 24.57 17.18
CA TYR A 757 28.80 23.96 16.53
C TYR A 757 29.23 22.91 15.50
N ALA A 758 28.61 21.73 15.52
CA ALA A 758 28.65 20.83 14.40
C ALA A 758 27.54 21.25 13.42
N ALA A 759 27.92 21.54 12.17
CA ALA A 759 27.02 22.03 11.14
C ALA A 759 26.91 21.03 10.01
N PHE A 760 25.78 21.03 9.31
CA PHE A 760 25.61 20.26 8.06
C PHE A 760 24.80 21.03 7.02
N ALA A 761 25.06 20.73 5.75
CA ALA A 761 24.22 21.06 4.62
C ALA A 761 23.91 19.78 3.82
N GLN A 762 22.69 19.65 3.37
CA GLN A 762 22.25 18.48 2.65
C GLN A 762 21.37 18.86 1.47
N ALA A 763 21.50 18.15 0.35
CA ALA A 763 20.64 18.25 -0.81
C ALA A 763 20.32 16.87 -1.35
N GLY A 764 19.11 16.68 -1.86
CA GLY A 764 18.67 15.41 -2.43
C GLY A 764 17.80 15.62 -3.67
N ALA A 765 17.80 14.62 -4.52
CA ALA A 765 16.91 14.51 -5.68
C ALA A 765 16.31 13.11 -5.75
N VAL A 766 15.04 13.04 -6.08
CA VAL A 766 14.31 11.80 -6.32
C VAL A 766 13.64 11.90 -7.68
N THR A 767 13.77 10.87 -8.51
CA THR A 767 13.17 10.83 -9.83
C THR A 767 12.47 9.50 -10.10
N THR A 768 11.34 9.58 -10.77
CA THR A 768 10.53 8.43 -11.21
C THR A 768 10.19 8.63 -12.68
N ALA A 769 10.39 7.61 -13.52
CA ALA A 769 9.99 7.63 -14.92
C ALA A 769 8.46 7.47 -15.05
N HIS A 770 7.93 7.59 -16.26
CA HIS A 770 6.52 7.36 -16.53
C HIS A 770 6.11 5.91 -16.22
N SER A 771 4.82 5.73 -15.91
CA SER A 771 4.19 4.41 -15.72
C SER A 771 2.71 4.49 -16.13
N TYR A 772 2.00 3.37 -16.03
CA TYR A 772 0.55 3.33 -16.25
C TYR A 772 -0.16 3.05 -14.93
N ASN A 773 -1.36 3.58 -14.75
CA ASN A 773 -2.15 3.39 -13.52
C ASN A 773 -2.78 2.00 -13.43
N VAL A 774 -3.14 1.39 -14.55
CA VAL A 774 -3.70 0.03 -14.65
C VAL A 774 -3.05 -0.72 -15.80
N VAL A 775 -3.11 -2.05 -15.77
CA VAL A 775 -2.67 -2.89 -16.89
C VAL A 775 -3.55 -2.60 -18.10
N GLY A 776 -2.95 -2.49 -19.27
CA GLY A 776 -3.67 -2.23 -20.52
C GLY A 776 -4.73 -3.30 -20.77
N SER A 777 -5.97 -2.99 -20.42
CA SER A 777 -7.13 -3.82 -20.76
C SER A 777 -7.41 -3.75 -22.26
N ALA A 778 -8.14 -4.73 -22.79
CA ALA A 778 -8.64 -4.66 -24.15
C ALA A 778 -9.38 -3.33 -24.37
N PRO A 779 -9.27 -2.72 -25.57
CA PRO A 779 -9.98 -1.49 -25.86
C PRO A 779 -11.47 -1.67 -25.57
N SER A 780 -12.06 -0.69 -24.92
CA SER A 780 -13.50 -0.68 -24.65
C SER A 780 -14.27 -0.83 -25.96
N ILE A 781 -15.26 -1.71 -25.98
CA ILE A 781 -16.12 -1.96 -27.15
C ILE A 781 -16.97 -0.74 -27.48
N ALA A 782 -17.21 0.07 -26.53
CA ALA A 782 -17.89 1.34 -26.67
C ALA A 782 -17.08 2.43 -25.96
N PRO A 783 -16.02 2.97 -26.60
CA PRO A 783 -15.22 4.05 -26.00
C PRO A 783 -16.04 5.27 -25.57
N SER A 784 -17.20 5.48 -26.17
CA SER A 784 -18.15 6.53 -25.78
C SER A 784 -18.93 6.21 -24.50
N VAL A 785 -18.98 4.95 -24.09
CA VAL A 785 -19.69 4.47 -22.90
C VAL A 785 -18.73 4.13 -21.77
N TYR A 786 -17.57 3.59 -22.11
CA TYR A 786 -16.51 3.20 -21.16
C TYR A 786 -15.18 3.70 -21.71
N PRO A 787 -14.77 4.94 -21.37
CA PRO A 787 -13.45 5.40 -21.73
C PRO A 787 -12.39 4.47 -21.13
N THR A 788 -11.29 4.32 -21.83
CA THR A 788 -10.16 3.56 -21.31
C THR A 788 -9.68 4.18 -20.01
N GLN A 789 -9.63 3.39 -18.95
CA GLN A 789 -9.17 3.81 -17.62
C GLN A 789 -7.64 3.80 -17.49
N SER A 790 -6.92 3.46 -18.56
CA SER A 790 -5.46 3.45 -18.57
C SER A 790 -4.91 4.84 -18.88
N PHE A 791 -4.25 5.43 -17.91
CA PHE A 791 -3.57 6.73 -18.04
C PHE A 791 -2.06 6.53 -18.04
N ASP A 792 -1.37 7.26 -18.92
CA ASP A 792 0.07 7.47 -18.83
C ASP A 792 0.33 8.45 -17.69
N GLN A 793 1.00 7.99 -16.65
CA GLN A 793 1.44 8.79 -15.52
C GLN A 793 2.82 9.35 -15.83
N PRO A 794 2.95 10.66 -16.12
CA PRO A 794 4.23 11.23 -16.52
C PRO A 794 5.25 11.13 -15.38
N GLY A 795 6.50 10.89 -15.75
CA GLY A 795 7.61 10.93 -14.81
C GLY A 795 7.84 12.31 -14.22
N TYR A 796 8.43 12.35 -13.03
CA TYR A 796 8.72 13.59 -12.32
C TYR A 796 10.04 13.50 -11.54
N THR A 797 10.54 14.68 -11.13
CA THR A 797 11.70 14.79 -10.23
C THR A 797 11.40 15.83 -9.16
N THR A 798 11.71 15.50 -7.90
CA THR A 798 11.62 16.41 -6.75
C THR A 798 13.00 16.63 -6.15
N PHE A 799 13.19 17.77 -5.51
CA PHE A 799 14.43 18.16 -4.84
C PHE A 799 14.14 18.53 -3.41
N ASP A 800 14.99 18.08 -2.49
CA ASP A 800 14.94 18.39 -1.07
C ASP A 800 16.26 19.04 -0.65
N ALA A 801 16.23 19.95 0.34
CA ALA A 801 17.43 20.54 0.90
C ALA A 801 17.25 20.80 2.40
N SER A 802 18.35 20.72 3.16
CA SER A 802 18.33 21.14 4.55
C SER A 802 19.70 21.65 5.01
N PHE A 803 19.66 22.51 6.03
CA PHE A 803 20.81 23.02 6.74
C PHE A 803 20.54 22.93 8.24
N GLY A 804 21.52 22.49 9.01
CA GLY A 804 21.35 22.40 10.44
C GLY A 804 22.63 22.61 11.21
N VAL A 805 22.47 22.91 12.50
CA VAL A 805 23.53 23.05 13.47
C VAL A 805 23.17 22.29 14.74
N SER A 806 24.17 21.73 15.40
CA SER A 806 24.02 21.12 16.72
C SER A 806 25.11 21.58 17.66
N ARG A 807 24.76 21.73 18.94
CA ARG A 807 25.67 22.00 20.02
C ARG A 807 25.22 21.30 21.29
N ASP A 808 26.08 20.48 21.86
CA ASP A 808 25.79 19.68 23.04
C ASP A 808 24.52 18.83 22.82
N ALA A 809 23.46 19.06 23.60
CA ALA A 809 22.19 18.37 23.55
C ALA A 809 21.19 18.95 22.51
N TRP A 810 21.47 20.13 21.94
CA TRP A 810 20.53 20.87 21.09
C TRP A 810 20.84 20.72 19.61
N THR A 811 19.81 20.63 18.82
CA THR A 811 19.86 20.69 17.36
C THR A 811 18.87 21.72 16.83
N ALA A 812 19.23 22.40 15.75
CA ALA A 812 18.33 23.27 15.00
C ALA A 812 18.54 23.02 13.51
N GLN A 813 17.45 22.86 12.76
CA GLN A 813 17.48 22.55 11.32
C GLN A 813 16.46 23.41 10.59
N LEU A 814 16.88 23.98 9.46
CA LEU A 814 16.02 24.52 8.41
C LEU A 814 15.92 23.45 7.31
N TYR A 815 14.72 23.17 6.84
CA TYR A 815 14.51 22.19 5.76
C TYR A 815 13.53 22.71 4.71
N ALA A 816 13.69 22.22 3.49
CA ALA A 816 12.77 22.38 2.39
C ALA A 816 12.56 21.03 1.69
N GLN A 817 11.33 20.55 1.62
CA GLN A 817 10.92 19.38 0.87
C GLN A 817 10.22 19.83 -0.40
N ASN A 818 10.42 19.07 -1.50
CA ASN A 818 9.92 19.44 -2.83
C ASN A 818 10.22 20.92 -3.19
N LEU A 819 11.49 21.29 -3.11
CA LEU A 819 11.99 22.67 -3.25
C LEU A 819 11.48 23.37 -4.53
N THR A 820 11.34 22.64 -5.62
CA THR A 820 10.86 23.13 -6.91
C THR A 820 9.34 23.22 -7.03
N ASP A 821 8.60 22.82 -5.98
CA ASP A 821 7.14 22.81 -5.95
C ASP A 821 6.53 21.97 -7.09
N THR A 822 7.18 20.84 -7.43
CA THR A 822 6.76 19.94 -8.49
C THR A 822 5.44 19.26 -8.14
N ARG A 823 4.49 19.19 -9.10
CA ARG A 823 3.23 18.44 -9.01
C ARG A 823 3.37 17.12 -9.74
N GLY A 824 4.27 16.26 -9.24
CA GLY A 824 4.43 14.91 -9.78
C GLY A 824 3.15 14.10 -9.60
N LYS A 825 2.66 13.47 -10.67
CA LYS A 825 1.48 12.61 -10.62
C LYS A 825 1.87 11.24 -10.07
N VAL A 826 1.52 11.00 -8.82
CA VAL A 826 1.84 9.75 -8.12
C VAL A 826 0.87 8.65 -8.53
N PHE A 827 -0.43 8.99 -8.64
CA PHE A 827 -1.47 8.06 -9.05
C PHE A 827 -2.60 8.78 -9.77
N LEU A 828 -3.12 8.15 -10.83
CA LEU A 828 -4.27 8.62 -11.61
C LEU A 828 -5.41 7.62 -11.52
N SER A 829 -6.63 8.11 -11.37
CA SER A 829 -7.85 7.29 -11.36
C SER A 829 -9.01 8.04 -12.03
N ASP A 830 -9.99 7.30 -12.53
CA ASP A 830 -11.25 7.82 -13.04
C ASP A 830 -12.46 7.06 -12.48
N SER A 831 -12.32 6.48 -11.30
CA SER A 831 -13.32 5.61 -10.67
C SER A 831 -14.71 6.24 -10.55
N GLN A 832 -14.82 7.57 -10.63
CA GLN A 832 -16.09 8.31 -10.61
C GLN A 832 -16.36 9.06 -11.94
N ALA A 833 -15.94 8.50 -13.07
CA ALA A 833 -16.13 9.09 -14.41
C ALA A 833 -15.46 10.49 -14.59
N LEU A 834 -14.63 10.91 -13.68
CA LEU A 834 -13.76 12.08 -13.78
C LEU A 834 -12.34 11.70 -13.35
N GLU A 835 -11.37 12.22 -14.11
CA GLU A 835 -9.96 12.01 -13.77
C GLU A 835 -9.62 12.65 -12.42
N THR A 836 -9.03 11.86 -11.54
CA THR A 836 -8.44 12.31 -10.28
C THR A 836 -6.94 12.05 -10.30
N GLN A 837 -6.16 12.96 -9.71
CA GLN A 837 -4.70 12.93 -9.74
C GLN A 837 -4.17 13.11 -8.33
N THR A 838 -3.72 12.03 -7.68
CA THR A 838 -2.89 12.15 -6.48
C THR A 838 -1.53 12.70 -6.89
N VAL A 839 -1.14 13.83 -6.32
CA VAL A 839 0.10 14.52 -6.66
C VAL A 839 1.07 14.56 -5.49
N THR A 840 2.37 14.74 -5.78
CA THR A 840 3.36 15.00 -4.75
C THR A 840 2.93 16.21 -3.90
N ARG A 841 3.14 16.10 -2.57
CA ARG A 841 2.85 17.20 -1.66
C ARG A 841 3.55 18.48 -2.13
N PRO A 842 2.89 19.66 -2.11
CA PRO A 842 3.52 20.95 -2.42
C PRO A 842 4.76 21.19 -1.57
N ARG A 843 5.62 22.12 -2.02
CA ARG A 843 6.81 22.51 -1.28
C ARG A 843 6.49 22.84 0.18
N VAL A 844 7.24 22.22 1.09
CA VAL A 844 7.22 22.54 2.52
C VAL A 844 8.55 23.16 2.91
N ILE A 845 8.51 24.31 3.59
CA ILE A 845 9.69 24.93 4.21
C ILE A 845 9.42 24.99 5.71
N GLY A 846 10.34 24.52 6.52
CA GLY A 846 10.15 24.46 7.97
C GLY A 846 11.44 24.50 8.77
N VAL A 847 11.26 24.70 10.06
CA VAL A 847 12.32 24.63 11.08
C VAL A 847 12.01 23.47 12.03
N LYS A 848 13.07 22.82 12.49
CA LYS A 848 13.00 21.73 13.47
C LYS A 848 14.01 21.99 14.58
N PHE A 849 13.56 21.83 15.81
CA PHE A 849 14.40 21.89 17.01
C PHE A 849 14.37 20.57 17.72
N GLY A 850 15.53 20.11 18.16
CA GLY A 850 15.68 18.87 18.90
C GLY A 850 16.48 19.09 20.18
N TYR A 851 16.15 18.30 21.19
CA TYR A 851 16.90 18.19 22.43
C TYR A 851 17.07 16.73 22.80
N LYS A 852 18.32 16.29 23.05
CA LYS A 852 18.60 14.92 23.46
C LYS A 852 19.45 14.97 24.72
N PHE A 853 19.19 14.09 25.68
CA PHE A 853 20.04 13.87 26.83
C PHE A 853 20.25 12.38 27.05
N SER A 854 21.42 12.05 27.60
CA SER A 854 21.74 10.70 28.03
C SER A 854 22.56 10.79 29.32
N GLY A 855 22.18 9.99 30.31
CA GLY A 855 22.87 9.85 31.57
C GLY A 855 22.94 8.38 32.00
N ARG A 856 23.88 8.07 32.87
CA ARG A 856 23.97 6.72 33.45
C ARG A 856 23.16 6.63 34.74
#